data_6487a3e8f7b702e019fa01cb8ec291d8
#
_entry.id   6487a3e8f7b702e019fa01cb8ec291d8
#
_cell.length_a   1.000
_cell.length_b   1.000
_cell.length_c   1.000
_cell.angle_alpha   90.00
_cell.angle_beta   90.00
_cell.angle_gamma   90.00
#
_symmetry.space_group_name_H-M   'P 1'
#
loop_
_entity.id
_entity.type
_entity.pdbx_description
1 polymer ?
#
loop_
_entity_poly.entity_id
_entity_poly.type
_entity_poly.pdbx_seq_one_letter_code
_entity_poly.pdbx_strand_id
1 'polypeptide(L)'
;MNTTNYGIAAMVFKMAVGLLPIVAGAETSPTDVGREFLPSGRLALGANYWASHAATQMWSKWDEAEVEKDLKVLAESGMTVLRVFANWAEFQPIVEVHRASGHEDEPRETRMFLSEELRPDTPAGFAGVDERMMERFDKFCDIAEKYGLKLIVCPLTGQMTFRLFCPPACEGKNAYSHPYCLKWEARYMKYFVERLKGKKAIAAWEIGNESRIISKTEHHDAPEFWLTFMHDIIRRADPTRPVIGPDGLNLIEDNPWNSQMIARLSDYTTTHPYAFGGTAYIDDFRSIRSVTFCAALTSALEDVGGKPAFVEEHGSRRQEQASQRHVADYMRNMLWNVWDADCRGMLWWCAFDQTGQEIAPYDWREPCVELGIFKRNRTPYPALEALKKFAAFQKALPFAALPKAKSDCLFIASDRDVLLSSYILAKQAGLRPAFQSAEQPIRDAKTYFLPSCKGRGHLTLRNWRALKEKVFAGATLYLSLDDTFLDDLEAVAGIEIDSRVTMNDTMECSFPGFRMTLGSNARREFRALTAETLAKCEDGRGVFFRNRYGKGTVYTLVCPMEGRLYRMAGKYVSNAYRIYSIVLDPWRVLRTHSRDVIATEHCFGGGKCGVVVVNNSPEPYSGTPELAAGWRVVNALTDDSEKAKWSDGKLELAGNSGILLMTEKEGASK
;
A
#
# COMPACT_ATOMS: atom_id res chain seq x y z
N MET A 1 10.75 58.32 -58.94
CA MET A 1 11.76 57.97 -60.01
C MET A 1 12.70 56.95 -59.47
N ASN A 2 12.83 55.87 -60.20
CA ASN A 2 13.66 54.68 -60.01
C ASN A 2 13.31 53.68 -58.90
N THR A 3 12.55 52.74 -59.34
CA THR A 3 12.37 51.42 -58.83
C THR A 3 13.57 50.52 -59.15
N THR A 4 14.16 49.85 -58.17
CA THR A 4 15.09 48.76 -58.41
C THR A 4 14.53 47.48 -57.77
N ASN A 5 14.11 46.57 -58.64
CA ASN A 5 13.67 45.21 -58.27
C ASN A 5 14.90 44.37 -57.86
N TYR A 6 14.80 43.72 -56.69
CA TYR A 6 15.63 42.55 -56.35
C TYR A 6 14.78 41.32 -56.36
N GLY A 7 14.97 40.47 -57.35
CA GLY A 7 14.37 39.16 -57.42
C GLY A 7 15.07 38.23 -56.41
N ILE A 8 14.31 37.61 -55.50
CA ILE A 8 14.77 36.55 -54.62
C ILE A 8 14.42 35.22 -55.32
N ALA A 9 15.42 34.50 -55.74
CA ALA A 9 15.31 33.15 -56.27
C ALA A 9 14.97 32.22 -55.05
N ALA A 10 13.79 31.63 -55.06
CA ALA A 10 13.41 30.60 -54.09
C ALA A 10 14.08 29.28 -54.43
N MET A 11 15.09 28.91 -53.70
CA MET A 11 15.75 27.60 -53.77
C MET A 11 14.93 26.61 -52.89
N VAL A 12 14.12 25.80 -53.54
CA VAL A 12 13.33 24.74 -52.87
C VAL A 12 14.27 23.59 -52.53
N PHE A 13 14.72 23.50 -51.28
CA PHE A 13 15.34 22.31 -50.74
C PHE A 13 14.24 21.28 -50.42
N LYS A 14 14.09 20.25 -51.24
CA LYS A 14 13.35 19.04 -50.87
C LYS A 14 14.19 18.27 -49.84
N MET A 15 13.92 18.49 -48.56
CA MET A 15 14.31 17.54 -47.54
C MET A 15 13.39 16.31 -47.67
N ALA A 16 13.94 15.22 -48.15
CA ALA A 16 13.34 13.91 -47.99
C ALA A 16 13.44 13.54 -46.52
N VAL A 17 12.35 13.76 -45.73
CA VAL A 17 12.20 13.18 -44.39
C VAL A 17 11.92 11.71 -44.61
N GLY A 18 12.97 10.90 -44.55
CA GLY A 18 12.82 9.45 -44.42
C GLY A 18 12.10 9.19 -43.09
N LEU A 19 10.83 8.79 -43.17
CA LEU A 19 10.13 8.14 -42.09
C LEU A 19 10.87 6.84 -41.77
N LEU A 20 11.80 6.89 -40.80
CA LEU A 20 12.21 5.69 -40.12
C LEU A 20 10.95 5.14 -39.43
N PRO A 21 10.63 3.86 -39.58
CA PRO A 21 9.56 3.27 -38.80
C PRO A 21 9.93 3.49 -37.32
N ILE A 22 9.03 4.11 -36.55
CA ILE A 22 9.04 4.03 -35.11
C ILE A 22 8.88 2.53 -34.82
N VAL A 23 9.99 1.84 -34.63
CA VAL A 23 9.99 0.55 -34.01
C VAL A 23 9.33 0.83 -32.66
N ALA A 24 8.09 0.37 -32.51
CA ALA A 24 7.48 0.25 -31.19
C ALA A 24 8.56 -0.37 -30.33
N GLY A 25 9.03 0.39 -29.34
CA GLY A 25 10.03 -0.11 -28.41
C GLY A 25 9.54 -1.44 -27.94
N ALA A 26 10.31 -2.49 -28.24
CA ALA A 26 10.16 -3.73 -27.51
C ALA A 26 10.12 -3.30 -26.04
N GLU A 27 9.02 -3.65 -25.35
CA GLU A 27 9.01 -3.69 -23.90
C GLU A 27 10.31 -4.42 -23.56
N THR A 28 11.29 -3.69 -23.07
CA THR A 28 12.42 -4.32 -22.42
C THR A 28 11.79 -5.12 -21.31
N SER A 29 11.71 -6.44 -21.50
CA SER A 29 11.45 -7.35 -20.42
C SER A 29 12.32 -6.86 -19.26
N PRO A 30 11.81 -6.82 -18.03
CA PRO A 30 12.61 -6.45 -16.88
C PRO A 30 13.90 -7.24 -17.01
N THR A 31 15.01 -6.57 -17.22
CA THR A 31 16.32 -7.19 -17.12
C THR A 31 16.25 -7.95 -15.81
N ASP A 32 16.67 -9.19 -15.83
CA ASP A 32 16.76 -10.15 -14.73
C ASP A 32 17.63 -9.54 -13.60
N VAL A 33 17.11 -8.47 -13.00
CA VAL A 33 17.68 -7.76 -11.85
C VAL A 33 17.48 -8.68 -10.69
N GLY A 34 18.50 -9.46 -10.47
CA GLY A 34 18.73 -10.55 -9.59
C GLY A 34 17.61 -10.85 -8.59
N ARG A 35 17.09 -12.07 -8.68
CA ARG A 35 16.17 -12.77 -7.77
C ARG A 35 15.26 -11.84 -6.99
N GLU A 36 13.99 -11.84 -7.35
CA GLU A 36 12.91 -11.19 -6.62
C GLU A 36 13.15 -11.30 -5.10
N PHE A 37 13.56 -10.20 -4.44
CA PHE A 37 13.98 -10.26 -3.04
C PHE A 37 12.78 -10.45 -2.11
N LEU A 38 11.58 -10.10 -2.58
CA LEU A 38 10.29 -10.35 -1.94
C LEU A 38 9.40 -11.17 -2.89
N PRO A 39 9.51 -12.51 -2.88
CA PRO A 39 8.81 -13.37 -3.83
C PRO A 39 7.30 -13.42 -3.58
N SER A 40 6.51 -13.53 -4.67
CA SER A 40 5.06 -13.76 -4.61
C SER A 40 4.71 -15.04 -3.85
N GLY A 41 3.60 -15.04 -3.13
CA GLY A 41 3.10 -16.17 -2.35
C GLY A 41 3.89 -16.52 -1.10
N ARG A 42 4.88 -15.69 -0.77
CA ARG A 42 5.62 -15.71 0.49
C ARG A 42 5.54 -14.34 1.13
N LEU A 43 5.46 -14.29 2.45
CA LEU A 43 5.44 -13.04 3.19
C LEU A 43 6.78 -12.87 3.90
N ALA A 44 7.60 -11.90 3.45
CA ALA A 44 8.80 -11.53 4.18
C ALA A 44 8.42 -10.84 5.49
N LEU A 45 8.99 -11.30 6.60
CA LEU A 45 8.71 -10.76 7.94
C LEU A 45 9.89 -9.95 8.42
N GLY A 46 9.62 -8.79 8.99
CA GLY A 46 10.67 -7.92 9.47
C GLY A 46 10.22 -6.78 10.35
N ALA A 47 11.14 -5.85 10.55
CA ALA A 47 10.90 -4.63 11.32
C ALA A 47 11.71 -3.46 10.78
N ASN A 48 11.25 -2.26 11.09
CA ASN A 48 12.00 -1.03 10.96
C ASN A 48 13.00 -0.97 12.14
N TYR A 49 14.27 -0.78 11.84
CA TYR A 49 15.32 -0.91 12.84
C TYR A 49 15.89 0.44 13.28
N TRP A 50 15.82 0.67 14.57
CA TRP A 50 16.63 1.60 15.34
C TRP A 50 17.23 0.84 16.52
N ALA A 51 18.49 1.13 16.87
CA ALA A 51 19.18 0.39 17.93
C ALA A 51 18.48 0.57 19.29
N SER A 52 18.34 -0.53 20.02
CA SER A 52 17.63 -0.59 21.30
C SER A 52 18.16 0.40 22.35
N HIS A 53 19.48 0.65 22.35
CA HIS A 53 20.13 1.50 23.32
C HIS A 53 20.05 3.00 23.02
N ALA A 54 19.90 3.40 21.73
CA ALA A 54 20.08 4.76 21.29
C ALA A 54 18.96 5.31 20.38
N ALA A 55 18.04 4.45 19.90
CA ALA A 55 16.97 4.82 18.97
C ALA A 55 17.52 5.63 17.77
N THR A 56 16.92 6.78 17.42
CA THR A 56 17.35 7.62 16.29
C THR A 56 18.77 8.19 16.40
N GLN A 57 19.39 8.13 17.58
CA GLN A 57 20.78 8.54 17.81
C GLN A 57 21.79 7.39 17.61
N MET A 58 21.37 6.24 17.07
CA MET A 58 22.22 5.05 16.98
C MET A 58 23.54 5.28 16.24
N TRP A 59 23.56 6.17 15.26
CA TRP A 59 24.76 6.44 14.48
C TRP A 59 25.76 7.31 15.21
N SER A 60 25.30 8.33 15.93
CA SER A 60 26.16 9.17 16.77
C SER A 60 26.60 8.46 18.06
N LYS A 61 25.71 7.66 18.66
CA LYS A 61 25.97 6.85 19.86
C LYS A 61 26.19 5.37 19.50
N TRP A 62 27.03 5.10 18.50
CA TRP A 62 27.29 3.75 18.01
C TRP A 62 27.87 2.85 19.07
N ASP A 63 27.23 1.71 19.29
CA ASP A 63 27.73 0.59 20.11
C ASP A 63 27.55 -0.70 19.33
N GLU A 64 28.66 -1.22 18.79
CA GLU A 64 28.68 -2.41 17.94
C GLU A 64 28.16 -3.65 18.68
N ALA A 65 28.49 -3.79 19.97
CA ALA A 65 28.08 -4.93 20.76
C ALA A 65 26.56 -4.94 21.05
N GLU A 66 25.97 -3.76 21.28
CA GLU A 66 24.52 -3.63 21.47
C GLU A 66 23.77 -3.87 20.14
N VAL A 67 24.28 -3.34 19.03
CA VAL A 67 23.72 -3.59 17.69
C VAL A 67 23.76 -5.07 17.35
N GLU A 68 24.88 -5.76 17.64
CA GLU A 68 24.98 -7.19 17.39
C GLU A 68 23.95 -8.00 18.20
N LYS A 69 23.74 -7.67 19.48
CA LYS A 69 22.69 -8.31 20.29
C LYS A 69 21.28 -8.07 19.72
N ASP A 70 21.04 -6.86 19.21
CA ASP A 70 19.77 -6.52 18.59
C ASP A 70 19.51 -7.36 17.33
N LEU A 71 20.46 -7.39 16.39
CA LEU A 71 20.30 -8.12 15.14
C LEU A 71 20.16 -9.62 15.36
N LYS A 72 20.88 -10.16 16.34
CA LYS A 72 20.79 -11.57 16.75
C LYS A 72 19.35 -11.91 17.20
N VAL A 73 18.77 -11.15 18.13
CA VAL A 73 17.44 -11.46 18.66
C VAL A 73 16.34 -11.29 17.59
N LEU A 74 16.51 -10.35 16.65
CA LEU A 74 15.59 -10.17 15.53
C LEU A 74 15.64 -11.36 14.57
N ALA A 75 16.83 -11.84 14.20
CA ALA A 75 16.99 -13.04 13.36
C ALA A 75 16.43 -14.30 14.02
N GLU A 76 16.71 -14.51 15.32
CA GLU A 76 16.18 -15.62 16.12
C GLU A 76 14.64 -15.58 16.27
N SER A 77 14.04 -14.44 16.02
CA SER A 77 12.59 -14.25 16.03
C SER A 77 11.91 -14.62 14.70
N GLY A 78 12.68 -15.07 13.70
CA GLY A 78 12.16 -15.43 12.39
C GLY A 78 12.03 -14.25 11.42
N MET A 79 12.53 -13.07 11.76
CA MET A 79 12.63 -11.95 10.85
C MET A 79 13.73 -12.20 9.82
N THR A 80 13.48 -11.80 8.59
CA THR A 80 14.39 -11.98 7.46
C THR A 80 14.80 -10.67 6.81
N VAL A 81 14.05 -9.58 7.05
CA VAL A 81 14.27 -8.26 6.45
C VAL A 81 14.24 -7.17 7.52
N LEU A 82 15.18 -6.26 7.48
CA LEU A 82 15.16 -5.04 8.28
C LEU A 82 15.21 -3.82 7.36
N ARG A 83 14.42 -2.80 7.64
CA ARG A 83 14.53 -1.49 7.03
C ARG A 83 15.34 -0.58 7.94
N VAL A 84 16.39 0.04 7.40
CA VAL A 84 17.38 0.81 8.17
C VAL A 84 17.63 2.18 7.54
N PHE A 85 17.88 3.16 8.38
CA PHE A 85 17.84 4.58 8.04
C PHE A 85 19.18 5.26 8.30
N ALA A 86 19.68 6.02 7.32
CA ALA A 86 20.77 6.95 7.51
C ALA A 86 20.20 8.37 7.64
N ASN A 87 20.22 8.94 8.85
CA ASN A 87 19.74 10.31 9.06
C ASN A 87 20.54 11.30 8.21
N TRP A 88 19.89 12.01 7.29
CA TRP A 88 20.55 12.83 6.28
C TRP A 88 21.54 13.82 6.90
N ALA A 89 21.15 14.58 7.93
CA ALA A 89 22.00 15.55 8.60
C ALA A 89 23.20 14.92 9.34
N GLU A 90 23.11 13.64 9.78
CA GLU A 90 24.22 12.98 10.46
C GLU A 90 25.25 12.43 9.48
N PHE A 91 24.78 11.89 8.34
CA PHE A 91 25.64 11.33 7.30
C PHE A 91 26.21 12.38 6.37
N GLN A 92 25.50 13.50 6.17
CA GLN A 92 25.94 14.64 5.37
C GLN A 92 25.87 15.95 6.19
N PRO A 93 26.71 16.12 7.21
CA PRO A 93 26.63 17.25 8.14
C PRO A 93 27.29 18.54 7.57
N ILE A 94 26.90 18.93 6.36
CA ILE A 94 27.46 20.10 5.65
C ILE A 94 27.02 21.42 6.29
N VAL A 95 28.00 22.30 6.54
CA VAL A 95 27.82 23.65 7.08
C VAL A 95 28.58 24.64 6.23
N GLU A 96 27.97 25.78 5.88
CA GLU A 96 28.66 26.92 5.27
C GLU A 96 29.08 27.92 6.35
N VAL A 97 30.39 28.19 6.45
CA VAL A 97 30.92 29.19 7.35
C VAL A 97 31.34 30.40 6.55
N HIS A 98 30.82 31.57 6.93
CA HIS A 98 31.04 32.83 6.24
C HIS A 98 31.93 33.75 7.07
N ARG A 99 32.93 34.32 6.40
CA ARG A 99 33.70 35.43 6.96
C ARG A 99 33.05 36.74 6.53
N ALA A 100 32.56 37.53 7.49
CA ALA A 100 31.94 38.82 7.23
C ALA A 100 32.95 39.84 6.63
N SER A 101 32.44 40.71 5.76
CA SER A 101 33.26 41.74 5.12
C SER A 101 33.51 42.98 6.03
N GLY A 102 32.72 43.16 7.09
CA GLY A 102 32.71 44.38 7.92
C GLY A 102 31.93 45.54 7.31
N HIS A 103 31.46 45.43 6.09
CA HIS A 103 30.57 46.38 5.40
C HIS A 103 29.58 45.61 4.56
N GLU A 104 28.31 45.82 4.82
CA GLU A 104 27.17 45.29 4.11
C GLU A 104 27.18 43.79 3.77
N ASP A 105 26.06 43.26 3.52
CA ASP A 105 25.52 41.89 3.52
C ASP A 105 26.27 40.80 2.72
N GLU A 106 27.42 41.04 2.12
CA GLU A 106 28.14 40.02 1.35
C GLU A 106 29.30 39.39 2.13
N PRO A 107 29.36 38.06 2.28
CA PRO A 107 30.48 37.38 2.87
C PRO A 107 31.74 37.53 2.01
N ARG A 108 32.87 37.91 2.60
CA ARG A 108 34.17 37.97 1.88
C ARG A 108 34.70 36.61 1.47
N GLU A 109 34.34 35.58 2.24
CA GLU A 109 34.84 34.24 2.06
C GLU A 109 33.81 33.27 2.63
N THR A 110 33.53 32.19 1.87
CA THR A 110 32.66 31.07 2.31
C THR A 110 33.45 29.78 2.19
N ARG A 111 33.50 29.01 3.26
CA ARG A 111 34.08 27.67 3.28
C ARG A 111 33.07 26.62 3.73
N MET A 112 33.18 25.42 3.19
CA MET A 112 32.36 24.28 3.57
C MET A 112 33.03 23.48 4.69
N PHE A 113 32.26 23.19 5.72
CA PHE A 113 32.64 22.35 6.85
C PHE A 113 31.75 21.11 6.89
N LEU A 114 32.24 20.06 7.54
CA LEU A 114 31.45 18.92 8.02
C LEU A 114 31.35 19.07 9.53
N SER A 115 30.19 19.46 10.03
CA SER A 115 30.02 19.93 11.42
C SER A 115 31.03 21.08 11.75
N GLU A 116 31.97 20.85 12.61
CA GLU A 116 32.99 21.83 13.04
C GLU A 116 34.35 21.68 12.31
N GLU A 117 34.50 20.65 11.45
CA GLU A 117 35.76 20.38 10.78
C GLU A 117 35.73 20.87 9.33
N LEU A 118 36.83 21.49 8.86
CA LEU A 118 36.94 21.88 7.47
C LEU A 118 36.76 20.64 6.57
N ARG A 119 35.88 20.76 5.58
CA ARG A 119 35.60 19.68 4.62
C ARG A 119 36.91 19.13 4.01
N PRO A 120 37.21 17.83 4.16
CA PRO A 120 38.45 17.26 3.65
C PRO A 120 38.42 17.18 2.12
N ASP A 121 39.63 17.22 1.50
CA ASP A 121 39.80 17.03 0.04
C ASP A 121 39.88 15.52 -0.28
N THR A 122 38.78 14.84 -0.10
CA THR A 122 38.60 13.41 -0.34
C THR A 122 37.28 13.16 -1.08
N PRO A 123 37.06 11.96 -1.68
CA PRO A 123 35.77 11.64 -2.28
C PRO A 123 34.59 11.78 -1.32
N ALA A 124 34.74 11.37 -0.07
CA ALA A 124 33.72 11.58 0.99
C ALA A 124 33.48 13.07 1.27
N GLY A 125 34.53 13.84 1.42
CA GLY A 125 34.44 15.29 1.60
C GLY A 125 33.80 15.97 0.39
N PHE A 126 34.12 15.57 -0.83
CA PHE A 126 33.45 16.09 -2.04
C PHE A 126 31.95 15.80 -2.03
N ALA A 127 31.53 14.67 -1.51
CA ALA A 127 30.13 14.32 -1.31
C ALA A 127 29.51 14.96 -0.05
N GLY A 128 30.29 15.61 0.78
CA GLY A 128 29.86 16.20 2.05
C GLY A 128 29.59 15.17 3.14
N VAL A 129 30.18 13.97 3.03
CA VAL A 129 29.88 12.81 3.89
C VAL A 129 30.84 12.69 5.05
N ASP A 130 30.33 12.41 6.25
CA ASP A 130 31.11 11.99 7.40
C ASP A 130 31.46 10.49 7.26
N GLU A 131 32.75 10.19 7.00
CA GLU A 131 33.23 8.84 6.77
C GLU A 131 33.06 7.95 8.00
N ARG A 132 33.09 8.50 9.20
CA ARG A 132 32.84 7.74 10.45
C ARG A 132 31.43 7.12 10.46
N MET A 133 30.44 7.82 9.93
CA MET A 133 29.08 7.30 9.80
C MET A 133 29.02 6.17 8.76
N MET A 134 29.78 6.29 7.67
CA MET A 134 29.86 5.25 6.65
C MET A 134 30.56 3.98 7.19
N GLU A 135 31.64 4.14 7.96
CA GLU A 135 32.32 3.01 8.62
C GLU A 135 31.39 2.26 9.59
N ARG A 136 30.55 2.99 10.33
CA ARG A 136 29.53 2.39 11.21
C ARG A 136 28.48 1.64 10.42
N PHE A 137 28.04 2.22 9.29
CA PHE A 137 27.08 1.56 8.40
C PHE A 137 27.67 0.32 7.74
N ASP A 138 28.95 0.34 7.34
CA ASP A 138 29.69 -0.82 6.86
C ASP A 138 29.62 -2.00 7.86
N LYS A 139 29.97 -1.71 9.13
CA LYS A 139 29.92 -2.71 10.21
C LYS A 139 28.52 -3.21 10.46
N PHE A 140 27.52 -2.34 10.40
CA PHE A 140 26.12 -2.73 10.51
C PHE A 140 25.73 -3.76 9.43
N CYS A 141 26.14 -3.52 8.19
CA CYS A 141 25.89 -4.46 7.09
C CYS A 141 26.58 -5.83 7.33
N ASP A 142 27.80 -5.82 7.87
CA ASP A 142 28.55 -7.05 8.15
C ASP A 142 27.88 -7.86 9.28
N ILE A 143 27.36 -7.19 10.32
CA ILE A 143 26.58 -7.83 11.39
C ILE A 143 25.28 -8.41 10.81
N ALA A 144 24.56 -7.66 9.97
CA ALA A 144 23.34 -8.14 9.34
C ALA A 144 23.61 -9.39 8.46
N GLU A 145 24.67 -9.39 7.66
CA GLU A 145 25.08 -10.55 6.87
C GLU A 145 25.40 -11.76 7.75
N LYS A 146 26.10 -11.56 8.89
CA LYS A 146 26.41 -12.62 9.87
C LYS A 146 25.18 -13.36 10.37
N TYR A 147 24.07 -12.64 10.58
CA TYR A 147 22.79 -13.20 11.06
C TYR A 147 21.80 -13.52 9.93
N GLY A 148 22.20 -13.42 8.67
CA GLY A 148 21.36 -13.75 7.50
C GLY A 148 20.21 -12.77 7.24
N LEU A 149 20.26 -11.58 7.83
CA LEU A 149 19.27 -10.54 7.65
C LEU A 149 19.51 -9.77 6.33
N LYS A 150 18.43 -9.47 5.62
CA LYS A 150 18.44 -8.60 4.44
C LYS A 150 18.04 -7.18 4.82
N LEU A 151 18.65 -6.21 4.16
CA LEU A 151 18.46 -4.80 4.46
C LEU A 151 17.77 -4.07 3.31
N ILE A 152 16.71 -3.34 3.63
CA ILE A 152 16.20 -2.20 2.86
C ILE A 152 16.88 -0.96 3.42
N VAL A 153 17.66 -0.28 2.61
CA VAL A 153 18.49 0.84 3.08
C VAL A 153 17.92 2.17 2.58
N CYS A 154 17.67 3.09 3.52
CA CYS A 154 17.14 4.44 3.29
C CYS A 154 18.26 5.48 3.48
N PRO A 155 19.06 5.82 2.45
CA PRO A 155 20.20 6.71 2.58
C PRO A 155 19.82 8.12 2.99
N LEU A 156 18.81 8.71 2.36
CA LEU A 156 18.41 10.09 2.54
C LEU A 156 17.20 10.19 3.48
N THR A 157 17.40 9.83 4.76
CA THR A 157 16.32 9.94 5.76
C THR A 157 16.25 11.38 6.28
N GLY A 158 15.47 12.21 5.58
CA GLY A 158 15.28 13.64 5.92
C GLY A 158 14.21 13.88 6.97
N GLN A 159 13.40 12.85 7.30
CA GLN A 159 12.37 12.89 8.34
C GLN A 159 12.33 11.56 9.07
N MET A 160 12.22 11.60 10.40
CA MET A 160 12.00 10.42 11.23
C MET A 160 11.26 10.79 12.51
N THR A 161 10.15 10.13 12.76
CA THR A 161 9.37 10.28 14.01
C THR A 161 9.13 11.76 14.35
N PHE A 162 8.60 12.52 13.35
CA PHE A 162 8.30 13.97 13.44
C PHE A 162 9.52 14.91 13.60
N ARG A 163 10.75 14.42 13.50
CA ARG A 163 11.94 15.26 13.43
C ARG A 163 12.46 15.34 12.00
N LEU A 164 12.79 16.57 11.56
CA LEU A 164 13.50 16.79 10.31
C LEU A 164 15.01 16.66 10.54
N PHE A 165 15.68 15.93 9.66
CA PHE A 165 17.13 15.74 9.64
C PHE A 165 17.71 16.41 8.39
N CYS A 166 17.53 17.72 8.27
CA CYS A 166 18.08 18.51 7.17
C CYS A 166 19.51 18.97 7.53
N PRO A 167 20.50 18.80 6.64
CA PRO A 167 21.83 19.38 6.85
C PRO A 167 21.76 20.92 7.02
N PRO A 168 22.55 21.52 7.92
CA PRO A 168 22.48 22.95 8.18
C PRO A 168 22.61 23.82 6.93
N ALA A 169 23.49 23.47 5.98
CA ALA A 169 23.65 24.20 4.73
C ALA A 169 22.42 24.12 3.80
N CYS A 170 21.51 23.19 4.03
CA CYS A 170 20.25 23.00 3.27
C CYS A 170 19.03 23.58 3.98
N GLU A 171 19.14 24.03 5.23
CA GLU A 171 18.04 24.63 5.97
C GLU A 171 17.42 25.81 5.22
N GLY A 172 16.09 25.87 5.24
CA GLY A 172 15.32 26.91 4.54
C GLY A 172 15.27 26.77 3.02
N LYS A 173 15.90 25.74 2.44
CA LYS A 173 15.87 25.44 1.00
C LYS A 173 15.00 24.23 0.74
N ASN A 174 14.28 24.23 -0.40
CA ASN A 174 13.41 23.12 -0.77
C ASN A 174 14.21 21.91 -1.26
N ALA A 175 14.02 20.73 -0.63
CA ALA A 175 14.73 19.52 -0.99
C ALA A 175 14.41 19.03 -2.41
N TYR A 176 13.17 19.23 -2.91
CA TYR A 176 12.75 18.70 -4.21
C TYR A 176 13.10 19.58 -5.41
N SER A 177 13.36 20.89 -5.19
CA SER A 177 13.45 21.85 -6.28
C SER A 177 14.65 22.79 -6.21
N HIS A 178 15.24 23.01 -5.03
CA HIS A 178 16.33 23.97 -4.90
C HIS A 178 17.66 23.39 -5.42
N PRO A 179 18.33 24.01 -6.42
CA PRO A 179 19.52 23.45 -7.07
C PRO A 179 20.66 23.12 -6.12
N TYR A 180 20.78 23.88 -5.04
CA TYR A 180 21.80 23.64 -4.02
C TYR A 180 21.55 22.31 -3.27
N CYS A 181 20.32 22.05 -2.83
CA CYS A 181 19.95 20.79 -2.18
C CYS A 181 20.12 19.62 -3.15
N LEU A 182 19.56 19.71 -4.34
CA LEU A 182 19.67 18.67 -5.38
C LEU A 182 21.13 18.30 -5.67
N LYS A 183 22.03 19.29 -5.75
CA LYS A 183 23.47 19.06 -5.90
C LYS A 183 24.06 18.21 -4.79
N TRP A 184 23.73 18.55 -3.53
CA TRP A 184 24.30 17.86 -2.37
C TRP A 184 23.66 16.48 -2.15
N GLU A 185 22.37 16.36 -2.33
CA GLU A 185 21.66 15.07 -2.32
C GLU A 185 22.23 14.13 -3.37
N ALA A 186 22.44 14.60 -4.60
CA ALA A 186 23.01 13.80 -5.68
C ALA A 186 24.42 13.28 -5.36
N ARG A 187 25.28 14.14 -4.82
CA ARG A 187 26.65 13.77 -4.42
C ARG A 187 26.63 12.74 -3.28
N TYR A 188 25.81 13.00 -2.29
CA TYR A 188 25.61 12.11 -1.15
C TYR A 188 25.08 10.75 -1.57
N MET A 189 23.98 10.72 -2.28
CA MET A 189 23.33 9.48 -2.72
C MET A 189 24.28 8.63 -3.57
N LYS A 190 24.96 9.25 -4.53
CA LYS A 190 25.95 8.55 -5.35
C LYS A 190 27.05 7.93 -4.50
N TYR A 191 27.69 8.72 -3.62
CA TYR A 191 28.77 8.25 -2.76
C TYR A 191 28.32 7.11 -1.85
N PHE A 192 27.17 7.28 -1.20
CA PHE A 192 26.62 6.29 -0.25
C PHE A 192 26.37 4.94 -0.95
N VAL A 193 25.68 4.95 -2.09
CA VAL A 193 25.37 3.72 -2.83
C VAL A 193 26.63 3.07 -3.38
N GLU A 194 27.53 3.83 -4.01
CA GLU A 194 28.81 3.31 -4.55
C GLU A 194 29.68 2.68 -3.47
N ARG A 195 29.71 3.27 -2.27
CA ARG A 195 30.48 2.79 -1.11
C ARG A 195 29.95 1.45 -0.57
N LEU A 196 28.63 1.25 -0.58
CA LEU A 196 27.98 0.13 0.08
C LEU A 196 27.46 -0.96 -0.90
N LYS A 197 27.45 -0.75 -2.21
CA LYS A 197 26.91 -1.71 -3.18
C LYS A 197 27.56 -3.11 -3.13
N GLY A 198 28.76 -3.25 -2.57
CA GLY A 198 29.41 -4.54 -2.35
C GLY A 198 28.86 -5.37 -1.18
N LYS A 199 28.04 -4.77 -0.31
CA LYS A 199 27.50 -5.43 0.90
C LYS A 199 26.35 -6.39 0.55
N LYS A 200 26.51 -7.68 0.85
CA LYS A 200 25.55 -8.75 0.50
C LYS A 200 24.27 -8.70 1.34
N ALA A 201 24.31 -8.08 2.51
CA ALA A 201 23.13 -7.88 3.32
C ALA A 201 22.13 -6.94 2.65
N ILE A 202 22.59 -5.93 1.90
CA ILE A 202 21.70 -4.98 1.23
C ILE A 202 20.94 -5.68 0.12
N ALA A 203 19.62 -5.67 0.22
CA ALA A 203 18.71 -6.29 -0.74
C ALA A 203 18.01 -5.29 -1.65
N ALA A 204 17.75 -4.07 -1.16
CA ALA A 204 17.10 -3.01 -1.90
C ALA A 204 17.54 -1.63 -1.42
N TRP A 205 17.39 -0.64 -2.28
CA TRP A 205 17.57 0.77 -1.97
C TRP A 205 16.20 1.47 -1.93
N GLU A 206 16.06 2.38 -1.01
CA GLU A 206 14.96 3.34 -0.96
C GLU A 206 15.57 4.73 -0.83
N ILE A 207 14.91 5.81 -1.32
CA ILE A 207 15.49 7.15 -1.18
C ILE A 207 15.61 7.51 0.31
N GLY A 208 14.52 7.41 1.05
CA GLY A 208 14.44 7.73 2.47
C GLY A 208 13.02 7.60 3.01
N ASN A 209 12.88 7.77 4.32
CA ASN A 209 11.61 7.61 5.01
C ASN A 209 10.61 8.72 4.67
N GLU A 210 9.36 8.34 4.32
CA GLU A 210 8.24 9.27 4.09
C GLU A 210 8.65 10.52 3.30
N SER A 211 9.34 10.31 2.20
CA SER A 211 10.05 11.36 1.45
C SER A 211 9.16 12.55 1.07
N ARG A 212 7.84 12.37 0.98
CA ARG A 212 6.86 13.42 0.65
C ARG A 212 6.74 14.55 1.69
N ILE A 213 7.25 14.35 2.93
CA ILE A 213 7.13 15.32 4.02
C ILE A 213 8.45 15.99 4.41
N ILE A 214 9.55 15.71 3.71
CA ILE A 214 10.85 16.34 3.94
C ILE A 214 10.79 17.85 3.64
N SER A 215 10.06 18.22 2.58
CA SER A 215 9.84 19.60 2.17
C SER A 215 8.41 19.80 1.65
N LYS A 216 7.99 21.06 1.55
CA LYS A 216 6.71 21.41 0.91
C LYS A 216 6.80 21.17 -0.60
N THR A 217 5.80 20.54 -1.17
CA THR A 217 5.64 20.48 -2.64
C THR A 217 5.20 21.85 -3.15
N GLU A 218 6.10 22.58 -3.76
CA GLU A 218 5.85 23.95 -4.26
C GLU A 218 5.36 23.96 -5.72
N HIS A 219 5.81 22.98 -6.51
CA HIS A 219 5.44 22.80 -7.90
C HIS A 219 4.93 21.39 -8.12
N HIS A 220 3.89 21.25 -8.94
CA HIS A 220 3.25 19.96 -9.22
C HIS A 220 4.25 18.89 -9.70
N ASP A 221 5.14 19.24 -10.61
CA ASP A 221 6.07 18.30 -11.24
C ASP A 221 7.36 18.06 -10.43
N ALA A 222 7.55 18.77 -9.31
CA ALA A 222 8.78 18.65 -8.51
C ALA A 222 8.99 17.25 -7.94
N PRO A 223 7.97 16.54 -7.41
CA PRO A 223 8.13 15.17 -6.94
C PRO A 223 8.55 14.19 -8.04
N GLU A 224 7.93 14.25 -9.22
CA GLU A 224 8.29 13.36 -10.33
C GLU A 224 9.73 13.61 -10.81
N PHE A 225 10.13 14.87 -10.93
CA PHE A 225 11.50 15.23 -11.27
C PHE A 225 12.48 14.71 -10.20
N TRP A 226 12.22 14.99 -8.93
CA TRP A 226 13.10 14.62 -7.83
C TRP A 226 13.24 13.11 -7.70
N LEU A 227 12.13 12.36 -7.76
CA LEU A 227 12.13 10.90 -7.73
C LEU A 227 12.91 10.32 -8.92
N THR A 228 12.65 10.81 -10.14
CA THR A 228 13.38 10.38 -11.35
C THR A 228 14.88 10.61 -11.17
N PHE A 229 15.26 11.81 -10.73
CA PHE A 229 16.65 12.19 -10.53
C PHE A 229 17.37 11.31 -9.50
N MET A 230 16.75 11.10 -8.32
CA MET A 230 17.33 10.29 -7.26
C MET A 230 17.39 8.80 -7.63
N HIS A 231 16.32 8.24 -8.22
CA HIS A 231 16.32 6.85 -8.68
C HIS A 231 17.36 6.59 -9.75
N ASP A 232 17.54 7.52 -10.69
CA ASP A 232 18.57 7.40 -11.73
C ASP A 232 19.99 7.39 -11.14
N ILE A 233 20.23 8.21 -10.12
CA ILE A 233 21.51 8.22 -9.41
C ILE A 233 21.76 6.86 -8.74
N ILE A 234 20.75 6.33 -8.02
CA ILE A 234 20.85 5.02 -7.35
C ILE A 234 21.11 3.93 -8.39
N ARG A 235 20.29 3.84 -9.46
CA ARG A 235 20.40 2.79 -10.49
C ARG A 235 21.73 2.83 -11.25
N ARG A 236 22.30 4.01 -11.48
CA ARG A 236 23.62 4.16 -12.09
C ARG A 236 24.75 3.73 -11.17
N ALA A 237 24.61 4.00 -9.86
CA ALA A 237 25.61 3.60 -8.87
C ALA A 237 25.54 2.10 -8.56
N ASP A 238 24.34 1.52 -8.50
CA ASP A 238 24.08 0.09 -8.31
C ASP A 238 22.91 -0.40 -9.18
N PRO A 239 23.18 -0.96 -10.37
CA PRO A 239 22.17 -1.50 -11.27
C PRO A 239 21.65 -2.89 -10.84
N THR A 240 22.16 -3.47 -9.74
CA THR A 240 21.92 -4.86 -9.38
C THR A 240 20.80 -5.05 -8.35
N ARG A 241 20.34 -3.96 -7.71
CA ARG A 241 19.32 -4.00 -6.68
C ARG A 241 18.10 -3.18 -7.07
N PRO A 242 16.90 -3.62 -6.64
CA PRO A 242 15.68 -2.85 -6.86
C PRO A 242 15.70 -1.53 -6.07
N VAL A 243 14.97 -0.55 -6.60
CA VAL A 243 14.71 0.73 -5.95
C VAL A 243 13.25 0.80 -5.54
N ILE A 244 13.02 1.07 -4.27
CA ILE A 244 11.70 1.15 -3.65
C ILE A 244 11.22 2.61 -3.71
N GLY A 245 9.96 2.81 -4.06
CA GLY A 245 9.33 4.12 -4.11
C GLY A 245 8.80 4.57 -2.74
N PRO A 246 8.52 5.88 -2.59
CA PRO A 246 7.87 6.41 -1.39
C PRO A 246 6.54 5.74 -1.09
N ASP A 247 6.20 5.69 0.20
CA ASP A 247 4.96 5.14 0.70
C ASP A 247 3.71 5.90 0.22
N GLY A 248 2.61 5.18 0.14
CA GLY A 248 1.27 5.76 0.05
C GLY A 248 0.42 5.28 -1.11
N LEU A 249 -0.89 5.36 -0.90
CA LEU A 249 -1.91 5.14 -1.92
C LEU A 249 -2.62 6.46 -2.22
N ASN A 250 -2.38 7.00 -3.39
CA ASN A 250 -3.05 8.18 -3.92
C ASN A 250 -3.60 7.89 -5.32
N LEU A 251 -4.91 7.89 -5.44
CA LEU A 251 -5.63 7.46 -6.65
C LEU A 251 -5.81 8.58 -7.66
N ILE A 252 -5.60 9.85 -7.26
CA ILE A 252 -5.84 11.03 -8.10
C ILE A 252 -4.57 11.32 -8.89
N GLU A 253 -4.64 11.30 -10.21
CA GLU A 253 -3.50 11.53 -11.11
C GLU A 253 -2.94 12.96 -10.98
N ASP A 254 -3.81 13.95 -10.76
CA ASP A 254 -3.42 15.36 -10.54
C ASP A 254 -2.77 15.60 -9.15
N ASN A 255 -2.58 14.55 -8.34
CA ASN A 255 -1.79 14.68 -7.12
C ASN A 255 -0.30 14.53 -7.45
N PRO A 256 0.56 15.46 -7.02
CA PRO A 256 2.00 15.40 -7.31
C PRO A 256 2.71 14.15 -6.80
N TRP A 257 2.12 13.45 -5.83
CA TRP A 257 2.62 12.16 -5.29
C TRP A 257 1.64 11.02 -5.63
N ASN A 258 1.15 10.95 -6.86
CA ASN A 258 0.21 9.91 -7.24
C ASN A 258 0.88 8.52 -7.39
N SER A 259 0.10 7.48 -7.10
CA SER A 259 0.62 6.10 -7.06
C SER A 259 1.07 5.56 -8.40
N GLN A 260 0.46 6.00 -9.49
CA GLN A 260 0.83 5.56 -10.84
C GLN A 260 2.21 6.10 -11.24
N MET A 261 2.50 7.38 -10.94
CA MET A 261 3.79 8.01 -11.17
C MET A 261 4.88 7.32 -10.33
N ILE A 262 4.64 7.14 -9.03
CA ILE A 262 5.58 6.46 -8.13
C ILE A 262 5.89 5.05 -8.64
N ALA A 263 4.86 4.28 -9.02
CA ALA A 263 5.05 2.92 -9.52
C ALA A 263 5.82 2.86 -10.84
N ARG A 264 5.64 3.84 -11.75
CA ARG A 264 6.44 3.90 -13.00
C ARG A 264 7.93 4.06 -12.73
N LEU A 265 8.29 4.79 -11.69
CA LEU A 265 9.67 5.12 -11.34
C LEU A 265 10.34 4.07 -10.44
N SER A 266 9.58 3.18 -9.81
CA SER A 266 10.03 2.25 -8.78
C SER A 266 9.91 0.79 -9.22
N ASP A 267 10.64 -0.11 -8.54
CA ASP A 267 10.56 -1.56 -8.76
C ASP A 267 9.58 -2.22 -7.78
N TYR A 268 9.46 -1.66 -6.59
CA TYR A 268 8.47 -2.01 -5.56
C TYR A 268 7.76 -0.74 -5.06
N THR A 269 6.51 -0.91 -4.66
CA THR A 269 5.73 0.15 -3.99
C THR A 269 5.40 -0.25 -2.56
N THR A 270 5.15 0.73 -1.70
CA THR A 270 5.00 0.51 -0.26
C THR A 270 3.83 1.24 0.35
N THR A 271 3.38 0.75 1.49
CA THR A 271 2.34 1.40 2.30
C THR A 271 2.76 1.48 3.76
N HIS A 272 2.31 2.57 4.44
CA HIS A 272 2.33 2.73 5.89
C HIS A 272 0.89 2.67 6.45
N PRO A 273 0.24 1.50 6.45
CA PRO A 273 -1.19 1.37 6.73
C PRO A 273 -1.46 1.24 8.23
N TYR A 274 -1.16 2.27 8.99
CA TYR A 274 -1.50 2.28 10.40
C TYR A 274 -3.02 2.27 10.62
N ALA A 275 -3.51 1.27 11.33
CA ALA A 275 -4.92 1.14 11.70
C ALA A 275 -5.36 2.13 12.80
N PHE A 276 -4.51 3.10 13.14
CA PHE A 276 -4.77 4.19 14.07
C PHE A 276 -4.53 5.55 13.42
N GLY A 277 -5.13 6.60 13.97
CA GLY A 277 -5.02 7.96 13.44
C GLY A 277 -5.99 8.22 12.28
N GLY A 278 -6.19 9.46 11.97
CA GLY A 278 -7.13 10.14 11.08
C GLY A 278 -8.07 9.38 10.14
N THR A 279 -7.62 8.34 9.49
CA THR A 279 -8.38 7.62 8.48
C THR A 279 -8.88 6.25 8.92
N ALA A 280 -8.40 5.74 10.01
CA ALA A 280 -8.70 4.39 10.46
C ALA A 280 -9.19 4.35 11.91
N TYR A 281 -9.82 5.41 12.40
CA TYR A 281 -10.50 5.39 13.69
C TYR A 281 -11.54 4.28 13.70
N ILE A 282 -11.26 3.28 14.49
CA ILE A 282 -11.81 1.97 14.41
C ILE A 282 -12.45 1.65 15.73
N ASP A 283 -13.55 0.95 15.64
CA ASP A 283 -14.36 0.58 16.78
C ASP A 283 -13.64 -0.37 17.73
N ASP A 284 -13.01 -1.37 17.15
CA ASP A 284 -12.19 -2.37 17.82
C ASP A 284 -10.97 -2.67 16.97
N PHE A 285 -9.78 -2.65 17.59
CA PHE A 285 -8.52 -2.94 16.93
C PHE A 285 -8.47 -4.34 16.32
N ARG A 286 -9.30 -5.27 16.77
CA ARG A 286 -9.45 -6.63 16.27
C ARG A 286 -10.61 -6.79 15.27
N SER A 287 -11.30 -5.71 14.90
CA SER A 287 -12.42 -5.78 13.95
C SER A 287 -11.93 -6.04 12.53
N ILE A 288 -12.81 -6.54 11.65
CA ILE A 288 -12.51 -6.75 10.23
C ILE A 288 -11.95 -5.49 9.57
N ARG A 289 -12.37 -4.31 9.99
CA ARG A 289 -11.91 -3.04 9.47
C ARG A 289 -10.43 -2.78 9.76
N SER A 290 -9.97 -3.14 10.96
CA SER A 290 -8.56 -3.01 11.36
C SER A 290 -7.67 -4.07 10.74
N VAL A 291 -8.07 -5.33 10.89
CA VAL A 291 -7.21 -6.46 10.55
C VAL A 291 -7.05 -6.67 9.04
N THR A 292 -7.95 -6.10 8.23
CA THR A 292 -7.86 -6.12 6.76
C THR A 292 -7.24 -4.84 6.17
N PHE A 293 -6.99 -3.81 6.98
CA PHE A 293 -6.54 -2.51 6.51
C PHE A 293 -5.22 -2.57 5.71
N CYS A 294 -4.24 -3.28 6.25
CA CYS A 294 -2.96 -3.48 5.58
C CYS A 294 -3.12 -4.18 4.23
N ALA A 295 -3.86 -5.27 4.19
CA ALA A 295 -4.11 -6.04 2.97
C ALA A 295 -4.87 -5.20 1.92
N ALA A 296 -5.89 -4.46 2.35
CA ALA A 296 -6.71 -3.64 1.45
C ALA A 296 -5.90 -2.53 0.76
N LEU A 297 -5.12 -1.76 1.52
CA LEU A 297 -4.30 -0.68 0.95
C LEU A 297 -3.19 -1.22 0.05
N THR A 298 -2.49 -2.26 0.51
CA THR A 298 -1.31 -2.77 -0.21
C THR A 298 -1.70 -3.47 -1.50
N SER A 299 -2.76 -4.31 -1.50
CA SER A 299 -3.26 -4.94 -2.72
C SER A 299 -3.82 -3.91 -3.71
N ALA A 300 -4.49 -2.87 -3.22
CA ALA A 300 -4.95 -1.79 -4.10
C ALA A 300 -3.79 -1.01 -4.72
N LEU A 301 -2.72 -0.75 -3.97
CA LEU A 301 -1.52 -0.10 -4.50
C LEU A 301 -0.83 -0.98 -5.56
N GLU A 302 -0.72 -2.29 -5.34
CA GLU A 302 -0.21 -3.24 -6.33
C GLU A 302 -1.05 -3.20 -7.60
N ASP A 303 -2.37 -3.28 -7.48
CA ASP A 303 -3.29 -3.32 -8.62
C ASP A 303 -3.31 -2.00 -9.43
N VAL A 304 -3.24 -0.85 -8.76
CA VAL A 304 -3.22 0.50 -9.38
C VAL A 304 -1.86 0.80 -9.99
N GLY A 305 -0.79 0.48 -9.28
CA GLY A 305 0.58 0.75 -9.71
C GLY A 305 1.14 -0.28 -10.69
N GLY A 306 0.61 -1.51 -10.70
CA GLY A 306 1.14 -2.61 -11.50
C GLY A 306 2.53 -3.09 -11.08
N LYS A 307 2.92 -2.84 -9.83
CA LYS A 307 4.21 -3.22 -9.24
C LYS A 307 3.99 -4.02 -7.97
N PRO A 308 4.88 -4.97 -7.63
CA PRO A 308 4.81 -5.67 -6.35
C PRO A 308 4.76 -4.67 -5.19
N ALA A 309 3.89 -4.93 -4.21
CA ALA A 309 3.71 -4.05 -3.07
C ALA A 309 3.89 -4.79 -1.74
N PHE A 310 4.35 -4.07 -0.71
CA PHE A 310 4.48 -4.61 0.64
C PHE A 310 4.13 -3.59 1.71
N VAL A 311 3.81 -4.09 2.89
CA VAL A 311 3.56 -3.30 4.10
C VAL A 311 4.91 -2.94 4.71
N GLU A 312 5.34 -1.70 4.52
CA GLU A 312 6.67 -1.24 4.92
C GLU A 312 6.70 -0.76 6.37
N GLU A 313 5.60 -0.17 6.82
CA GLU A 313 5.39 0.18 8.21
C GLU A 313 3.97 -0.15 8.64
N HIS A 314 3.83 -0.74 9.80
CA HIS A 314 2.58 -0.82 10.53
C HIS A 314 2.88 -1.10 12.00
N GLY A 315 1.90 -0.86 12.87
CA GLY A 315 2.13 -1.04 14.30
C GLY A 315 0.89 -0.76 15.13
N SER A 316 1.10 -0.53 16.42
CA SER A 316 0.04 -0.24 17.39
C SER A 316 0.54 0.70 18.46
N ARG A 317 -0.23 1.74 18.75
CA ARG A 317 -0.07 2.58 19.96
C ARG A 317 -0.72 1.87 21.15
N ARG A 318 0.04 1.06 21.84
CA ARG A 318 -0.43 0.10 22.85
C ARG A 318 -1.39 0.66 23.87
N GLN A 319 -1.04 1.78 24.49
CA GLN A 319 -1.79 2.32 25.63
C GLN A 319 -3.10 2.98 25.22
N GLU A 320 -3.16 3.53 24.02
CA GLU A 320 -4.32 4.26 23.52
C GLU A 320 -5.35 3.36 22.81
N GLN A 321 -4.91 2.21 22.28
CA GLN A 321 -5.72 1.42 21.37
C GLN A 321 -6.14 0.07 21.92
N ALA A 322 -5.21 -0.70 22.47
CA ALA A 322 -5.49 -2.05 22.90
C ALA A 322 -4.46 -2.60 23.89
N SER A 323 -4.88 -3.56 24.71
CA SER A 323 -3.96 -4.35 25.53
C SER A 323 -2.98 -5.14 24.64
N GLN A 324 -1.82 -5.49 25.18
CA GLN A 324 -0.82 -6.30 24.49
C GLN A 324 -1.36 -7.65 23.98
N ARG A 325 -2.34 -8.22 24.67
CA ARG A 325 -3.06 -9.43 24.24
C ARG A 325 -3.84 -9.17 22.94
N HIS A 326 -4.55 -8.05 22.86
CA HIS A 326 -5.31 -7.68 21.66
C HIS A 326 -4.39 -7.29 20.49
N VAL A 327 -3.23 -6.70 20.78
CA VAL A 327 -2.20 -6.44 19.75
C VAL A 327 -1.66 -7.75 19.18
N ALA A 328 -1.50 -8.80 19.99
CA ALA A 328 -1.10 -10.12 19.51
C ALA A 328 -2.19 -10.78 18.63
N ASP A 329 -3.46 -10.62 18.99
CA ASP A 329 -4.58 -11.09 18.16
C ASP A 329 -4.65 -10.32 16.83
N TYR A 330 -4.47 -9.00 16.86
CA TYR A 330 -4.36 -8.16 15.67
C TYR A 330 -3.20 -8.61 14.75
N MET A 331 -2.00 -8.81 15.32
CA MET A 331 -0.83 -9.27 14.57
C MET A 331 -1.12 -10.61 13.86
N ARG A 332 -1.67 -11.58 14.58
CA ARG A 332 -1.99 -12.90 14.01
C ARG A 332 -2.94 -12.80 12.83
N ASN A 333 -4.06 -12.11 13.01
CA ASN A 333 -5.06 -11.98 11.97
C ASN A 333 -4.54 -11.22 10.74
N MET A 334 -3.83 -10.12 10.99
CA MET A 334 -3.26 -9.30 9.93
C MET A 334 -2.24 -10.10 9.08
N LEU A 335 -1.39 -10.94 9.69
CA LEU A 335 -0.46 -11.82 8.98
C LEU A 335 -1.18 -12.74 7.98
N TRP A 336 -2.30 -13.33 8.38
CA TRP A 336 -3.12 -14.14 7.50
C TRP A 336 -3.72 -13.32 6.35
N ASN A 337 -4.27 -12.13 6.63
CA ASN A 337 -4.86 -11.28 5.61
C ASN A 337 -3.85 -10.75 4.59
N VAL A 338 -2.67 -10.30 5.02
CA VAL A 338 -1.65 -9.78 4.10
C VAL A 338 -1.03 -10.89 3.25
N TRP A 339 -0.87 -12.10 3.81
CA TRP A 339 -0.41 -13.26 3.04
C TRP A 339 -1.45 -13.73 2.03
N ASP A 340 -2.74 -13.81 2.42
CA ASP A 340 -3.89 -14.10 1.55
C ASP A 340 -3.99 -13.12 0.37
N ALA A 341 -3.65 -11.86 0.60
CA ALA A 341 -3.68 -10.80 -0.40
C ALA A 341 -2.42 -10.72 -1.29
N ASP A 342 -1.45 -11.63 -1.15
CA ASP A 342 -0.16 -11.64 -1.85
C ASP A 342 0.71 -10.40 -1.59
N CYS A 343 0.55 -9.73 -0.43
CA CYS A 343 1.50 -8.71 -0.02
C CYS A 343 2.89 -9.32 0.15
N ARG A 344 3.92 -8.67 -0.40
CA ARG A 344 5.26 -9.26 -0.50
C ARG A 344 6.04 -9.28 0.80
N GLY A 345 5.69 -8.42 1.73
CA GLY A 345 6.35 -8.31 3.03
C GLY A 345 5.54 -7.52 4.03
N MET A 346 5.95 -7.63 5.28
CA MET A 346 5.35 -6.92 6.39
C MET A 346 6.43 -6.57 7.42
N LEU A 347 6.66 -5.27 7.60
CA LEU A 347 7.66 -4.74 8.52
C LEU A 347 6.97 -4.00 9.66
N TRP A 348 7.25 -4.42 10.90
CA TRP A 348 6.69 -3.78 12.08
C TRP A 348 7.41 -2.46 12.40
N TRP A 349 6.68 -1.43 12.73
CA TRP A 349 7.20 -0.20 13.31
C TRP A 349 7.07 -0.25 14.85
N CYS A 350 8.17 -0.45 15.55
CA CYS A 350 9.53 -0.70 15.11
C CYS A 350 10.12 -1.90 15.86
N ALA A 351 11.40 -2.21 15.68
CA ALA A 351 12.04 -3.35 16.35
C ALA A 351 12.01 -3.19 17.88
N PHE A 352 12.43 -2.03 18.38
CA PHE A 352 12.53 -1.74 19.81
C PHE A 352 11.81 -0.45 20.17
N ASP A 353 11.28 -0.39 21.40
CA ASP A 353 10.76 0.87 21.95
C ASP A 353 11.80 1.98 21.89
N GLN A 354 11.37 3.17 21.52
CA GLN A 354 12.20 4.35 21.40
C GLN A 354 12.14 5.24 22.67
N THR A 355 11.90 4.65 23.83
CA THR A 355 11.83 5.35 25.11
C THR A 355 13.19 5.89 25.56
N GLY A 356 13.19 7.00 26.28
CA GLY A 356 14.41 7.57 26.86
C GLY A 356 15.29 8.34 25.86
N GLN A 357 14.72 8.86 24.78
CA GLN A 357 15.38 9.84 23.93
C GLN A 357 15.29 11.22 24.60
N GLU A 358 16.46 11.79 24.93
CA GLU A 358 16.60 13.07 25.65
C GLU A 358 16.98 14.22 24.71
N ILE A 359 16.51 14.17 23.47
CA ILE A 359 16.77 15.21 22.45
C ILE A 359 15.49 15.73 21.83
N ALA A 360 15.47 17.03 21.52
CA ALA A 360 14.37 17.67 20.83
C ALA A 360 14.13 17.06 19.42
N PRO A 361 12.87 16.87 19.00
CA PRO A 361 11.61 17.08 19.73
C PRO A 361 11.12 15.85 20.51
N TYR A 362 11.91 14.77 20.61
CA TYR A 362 11.49 13.51 21.20
C TYR A 362 11.25 13.58 22.71
N ASP A 363 11.87 14.56 23.40
CA ASP A 363 11.64 14.87 24.81
C ASP A 363 10.46 15.82 25.06
N TRP A 364 9.73 16.24 24.01
CA TRP A 364 8.59 17.14 24.14
C TRP A 364 7.27 16.39 24.32
N ARG A 365 6.62 16.01 23.22
CA ARG A 365 5.32 15.33 23.19
C ARG A 365 5.34 14.23 22.15
N GLU A 366 6.20 13.26 22.33
CA GLU A 366 6.44 12.21 21.35
C GLU A 366 5.41 11.08 21.49
N PRO A 367 4.56 10.85 20.49
CA PRO A 367 3.56 9.78 20.52
C PRO A 367 4.12 8.42 20.12
N CYS A 368 5.37 8.34 19.62
CA CYS A 368 5.92 7.13 19.00
C CYS A 368 6.96 6.41 19.85
N VAL A 369 6.90 6.55 21.17
CA VAL A 369 7.92 6.00 22.08
C VAL A 369 7.81 4.50 22.36
N GLU A 370 6.59 3.95 22.40
CA GLU A 370 6.34 2.55 22.78
C GLU A 370 5.67 1.76 21.63
N LEU A 371 6.29 1.75 20.44
CA LEU A 371 5.81 1.05 19.26
C LEU A 371 6.63 -0.19 18.90
N GLY A 372 7.68 -0.50 19.66
CA GLY A 372 8.55 -1.65 19.41
C GLY A 372 7.82 -3.00 19.47
N ILE A 373 8.29 -4.01 18.75
CA ILE A 373 7.88 -5.40 18.98
C ILE A 373 8.64 -5.99 20.18
N PHE A 374 9.74 -5.34 20.58
CA PHE A 374 10.47 -5.54 21.82
C PHE A 374 10.51 -4.26 22.65
N LYS A 375 10.61 -4.42 23.96
CA LYS A 375 11.04 -3.33 24.83
C LYS A 375 12.48 -2.93 24.53
N ARG A 376 12.91 -1.75 24.99
CA ARG A 376 14.30 -1.28 24.89
C ARG A 376 15.33 -2.28 25.43
N ASN A 377 14.99 -3.05 26.45
CA ASN A 377 15.86 -4.07 27.04
C ASN A 377 15.76 -5.45 26.33
N ARG A 378 15.16 -5.53 25.16
CA ARG A 378 14.94 -6.75 24.35
C ARG A 378 13.92 -7.72 24.95
N THR A 379 13.16 -7.34 25.97
CA THR A 379 12.02 -8.16 26.43
C THR A 379 10.94 -8.17 25.34
N PRO A 380 10.50 -9.33 24.83
CA PRO A 380 9.50 -9.38 23.77
C PRO A 380 8.11 -8.97 24.26
N TYR A 381 7.31 -8.41 23.35
CA TYR A 381 5.88 -8.24 23.55
C TYR A 381 5.11 -9.44 22.99
N PRO A 382 3.87 -9.72 23.47
CA PRO A 382 3.07 -10.86 23.02
C PRO A 382 2.85 -10.95 21.50
N ALA A 383 2.86 -9.83 20.78
CA ALA A 383 2.73 -9.80 19.33
C ALA A 383 3.87 -10.54 18.61
N LEU A 384 5.07 -10.58 19.21
CA LEU A 384 6.20 -11.31 18.66
C LEU A 384 5.93 -12.82 18.57
N GLU A 385 5.21 -13.40 19.53
CA GLU A 385 4.89 -14.82 19.49
C GLU A 385 4.00 -15.18 18.30
N ALA A 386 3.04 -14.31 17.93
CA ALA A 386 2.22 -14.50 16.74
C ALA A 386 3.09 -14.46 15.46
N LEU A 387 4.04 -13.52 15.37
CA LEU A 387 4.98 -13.43 14.25
C LEU A 387 5.86 -14.68 14.15
N LYS A 388 6.43 -15.17 15.27
CA LYS A 388 7.27 -16.37 15.30
C LYS A 388 6.51 -17.63 14.87
N LYS A 389 5.27 -17.80 15.36
CA LYS A 389 4.39 -18.91 14.96
C LYS A 389 4.10 -18.87 13.46
N PHE A 390 3.79 -17.69 12.91
CA PHE A 390 3.55 -17.53 11.48
C PHE A 390 4.81 -17.78 10.63
N ALA A 391 5.99 -17.34 11.09
CA ALA A 391 7.26 -17.63 10.43
C ALA A 391 7.54 -19.15 10.37
N ALA A 392 7.29 -19.85 11.48
CA ALA A 392 7.42 -21.30 11.54
C ALA A 392 6.41 -22.02 10.62
N PHE A 393 5.16 -21.55 10.60
CA PHE A 393 4.10 -22.02 9.69
C PHE A 393 4.56 -21.89 8.22
N GLN A 394 5.01 -20.71 7.79
CA GLN A 394 5.45 -20.50 6.40
C GLN A 394 6.63 -21.42 6.03
N LYS A 395 7.54 -21.69 6.98
CA LYS A 395 8.69 -22.60 6.76
C LYS A 395 8.25 -24.04 6.59
N ALA A 396 7.15 -24.45 7.24
CA ALA A 396 6.60 -25.81 7.21
C ALA A 396 5.65 -26.08 6.03
N LEU A 397 5.34 -25.07 5.18
CA LEU A 397 4.44 -25.25 4.05
C LEU A 397 4.98 -26.27 3.05
N PRO A 398 4.12 -27.19 2.52
CA PRO A 398 4.52 -28.23 1.59
C PRO A 398 4.75 -27.78 0.14
N PHE A 399 4.77 -26.46 -0.09
CA PHE A 399 4.96 -25.82 -1.40
C PHE A 399 5.86 -24.60 -1.27
N ALA A 400 6.48 -24.20 -2.37
CA ALA A 400 7.41 -23.06 -2.38
C ALA A 400 6.70 -21.71 -2.20
N ALA A 401 5.53 -21.52 -2.84
CA ALA A 401 4.77 -20.27 -2.80
C ALA A 401 3.27 -20.54 -2.93
N LEU A 402 2.46 -19.72 -2.27
CA LEU A 402 1.00 -19.73 -2.43
C LEU A 402 0.67 -19.06 -3.78
N PRO A 403 -0.08 -19.70 -4.69
CA PRO A 403 -0.46 -19.05 -5.94
C PRO A 403 -1.32 -17.81 -5.71
N LYS A 404 -1.09 -16.73 -6.46
CA LYS A 404 -1.94 -15.54 -6.36
C LYS A 404 -3.40 -15.89 -6.69
N ALA A 405 -4.32 -15.47 -5.84
CA ALA A 405 -5.76 -15.67 -6.07
C ALA A 405 -6.22 -14.85 -7.29
N LYS A 406 -7.06 -15.46 -8.15
CA LYS A 406 -7.63 -14.75 -9.32
C LYS A 406 -8.75 -13.83 -8.88
N SER A 407 -8.77 -12.59 -9.39
CA SER A 407 -9.84 -11.63 -9.14
C SER A 407 -11.14 -12.06 -9.87
N ASP A 408 -12.27 -11.77 -9.22
CA ASP A 408 -13.62 -12.02 -9.78
C ASP A 408 -14.19 -10.78 -10.47
N CYS A 409 -13.78 -9.59 -10.02
CA CYS A 409 -14.35 -8.31 -10.40
C CYS A 409 -13.34 -7.18 -10.27
N LEU A 410 -13.62 -6.07 -10.94
CA LEU A 410 -12.79 -4.88 -10.95
C LEU A 410 -13.54 -3.71 -10.30
N PHE A 411 -12.97 -3.16 -9.25
CA PHE A 411 -13.43 -1.93 -8.60
C PHE A 411 -12.72 -0.72 -9.18
N ILE A 412 -13.51 0.28 -9.55
CA ILE A 412 -13.04 1.57 -10.10
C ILE A 412 -13.28 2.62 -9.02
N ALA A 413 -12.22 3.16 -8.44
CA ALA A 413 -12.29 4.09 -7.32
C ALA A 413 -11.40 5.32 -7.50
N SER A 414 -11.87 6.46 -7.02
CA SER A 414 -11.09 7.72 -6.90
C SER A 414 -10.86 8.12 -5.44
N ASP A 415 -11.50 7.42 -4.51
CA ASP A 415 -11.46 7.73 -3.07
C ASP A 415 -11.00 6.49 -2.30
N ARG A 416 -9.99 6.69 -1.44
CA ARG A 416 -9.40 5.63 -0.61
C ARG A 416 -10.40 5.04 0.39
N ASP A 417 -11.23 5.88 0.99
CA ASP A 417 -12.19 5.45 2.02
C ASP A 417 -13.29 4.58 1.40
N VAL A 418 -13.73 4.93 0.18
CA VAL A 418 -14.65 4.13 -0.62
C VAL A 418 -14.02 2.79 -1.00
N LEU A 419 -12.74 2.80 -1.40
CA LEU A 419 -11.99 1.60 -1.75
C LEU A 419 -11.90 0.64 -0.57
N LEU A 420 -11.54 1.14 0.63
CA LEU A 420 -11.45 0.31 1.84
C LEU A 420 -12.78 -0.33 2.24
N SER A 421 -13.87 0.43 2.18
CA SER A 421 -15.21 -0.10 2.39
C SER A 421 -15.56 -1.19 1.37
N SER A 422 -15.26 -0.93 0.10
CA SER A 422 -15.52 -1.87 -1.00
C SER A 422 -14.73 -3.16 -0.83
N TYR A 423 -13.47 -3.09 -0.38
CA TYR A 423 -12.66 -4.27 -0.08
C TYR A 423 -13.32 -5.14 0.97
N ILE A 424 -13.72 -4.55 2.11
CA ILE A 424 -14.37 -5.29 3.21
C ILE A 424 -15.66 -5.95 2.72
N LEU A 425 -16.54 -5.20 2.05
CA LEU A 425 -17.82 -5.73 1.55
C LEU A 425 -17.62 -6.82 0.51
N ALA A 426 -16.63 -6.68 -0.38
CA ALA A 426 -16.29 -7.70 -1.36
C ALA A 426 -15.81 -8.99 -0.66
N LYS A 427 -14.89 -8.88 0.29
CA LYS A 427 -14.41 -10.04 1.07
C LYS A 427 -15.55 -10.71 1.85
N GLN A 428 -16.44 -9.96 2.49
CA GLN A 428 -17.63 -10.48 3.18
C GLN A 428 -18.62 -11.16 2.23
N ALA A 429 -18.74 -10.67 0.98
CA ALA A 429 -19.53 -11.30 -0.07
C ALA A 429 -18.84 -12.53 -0.71
N GLY A 430 -17.64 -12.91 -0.24
CA GLY A 430 -16.85 -13.99 -0.81
C GLY A 430 -16.23 -13.65 -2.18
N LEU A 431 -16.11 -12.37 -2.53
CA LEU A 431 -15.50 -11.90 -3.77
C LEU A 431 -14.01 -11.63 -3.59
N ARG A 432 -13.27 -11.73 -4.68
CA ARG A 432 -11.86 -11.34 -4.81
C ARG A 432 -11.77 -10.08 -5.66
N PRO A 433 -11.68 -8.89 -5.03
CA PRO A 433 -11.61 -7.65 -5.75
C PRO A 433 -10.23 -7.44 -6.38
N ALA A 434 -10.21 -6.87 -7.59
CA ALA A 434 -9.07 -6.11 -8.12
C ALA A 434 -9.46 -4.63 -8.16
N PHE A 435 -8.47 -3.74 -8.15
CA PHE A 435 -8.69 -2.30 -8.10
C PHE A 435 -8.05 -1.57 -9.28
N GLN A 436 -8.64 -0.48 -9.70
CA GLN A 436 -8.00 0.54 -10.53
C GLN A 436 -8.44 1.94 -10.12
N SER A 437 -7.61 2.94 -10.39
CA SER A 437 -8.03 4.33 -10.29
C SER A 437 -9.07 4.66 -11.34
N ALA A 438 -10.03 5.49 -10.97
CA ALA A 438 -11.06 6.00 -11.90
C ALA A 438 -10.47 6.82 -13.07
N GLU A 439 -9.23 7.29 -12.96
CA GLU A 439 -8.52 8.05 -13.99
C GLU A 439 -7.74 7.17 -14.96
N GLN A 440 -7.45 5.91 -14.60
CA GLN A 440 -6.78 4.97 -15.49
C GLN A 440 -7.72 4.48 -16.62
N PRO A 441 -7.19 4.17 -17.82
CA PRO A 441 -7.97 3.52 -18.88
C PRO A 441 -8.64 2.24 -18.35
N ILE A 442 -9.94 2.07 -18.66
CA ILE A 442 -10.73 0.96 -18.12
C ILE A 442 -10.19 -0.39 -18.61
N ARG A 443 -9.65 -1.19 -17.70
CA ARG A 443 -9.18 -2.55 -17.95
C ARG A 443 -10.35 -3.49 -18.28
N ASP A 444 -10.08 -4.62 -18.93
CA ASP A 444 -11.10 -5.62 -19.23
C ASP A 444 -11.45 -6.44 -17.99
N ALA A 445 -12.75 -6.53 -17.73
CA ALA A 445 -13.34 -7.38 -16.70
C ALA A 445 -14.75 -7.83 -17.10
N LYS A 446 -15.22 -8.91 -16.49
CA LYS A 446 -16.61 -9.37 -16.71
C LYS A 446 -17.60 -8.61 -15.82
N THR A 447 -17.15 -8.18 -14.65
CA THR A 447 -17.96 -7.46 -13.67
C THR A 447 -17.19 -6.26 -13.14
N TYR A 448 -17.80 -5.10 -13.21
CA TYR A 448 -17.29 -3.82 -12.74
C TYR A 448 -18.10 -3.34 -11.56
N PHE A 449 -17.41 -2.80 -10.57
CA PHE A 449 -18.00 -2.07 -9.45
C PHE A 449 -17.54 -0.62 -9.51
N LEU A 450 -18.49 0.30 -9.58
CA LEU A 450 -18.28 1.74 -9.49
C LEU A 450 -18.94 2.26 -8.19
N PRO A 451 -18.28 2.08 -7.03
CA PRO A 451 -18.86 2.34 -5.73
C PRO A 451 -18.89 3.83 -5.41
N SER A 452 -19.98 4.28 -4.80
CA SER A 452 -20.19 5.66 -4.30
C SER A 452 -19.74 6.72 -5.29
N CYS A 453 -20.20 6.61 -6.54
CA CYS A 453 -19.80 7.49 -7.64
C CYS A 453 -20.20 8.95 -7.34
N LYS A 454 -19.20 9.84 -7.18
CA LYS A 454 -19.36 11.18 -6.70
C LYS A 454 -18.85 12.24 -7.69
N GLY A 455 -19.73 13.16 -8.07
CA GLY A 455 -19.40 14.38 -8.76
C GLY A 455 -18.68 14.21 -10.11
N ARG A 456 -18.10 15.32 -10.58
CA ARG A 456 -17.39 15.39 -11.86
C ARG A 456 -15.99 14.77 -11.82
N GLY A 457 -15.40 14.65 -10.63
CA GLY A 457 -14.03 14.17 -10.43
C GLY A 457 -13.92 12.69 -10.20
N HIS A 458 -15.03 11.94 -10.13
CA HIS A 458 -14.95 10.51 -9.81
C HIS A 458 -14.51 9.66 -10.99
N LEU A 459 -15.07 9.92 -12.17
CA LEU A 459 -14.77 9.18 -13.40
C LEU A 459 -14.71 10.15 -14.57
N THR A 460 -13.65 10.10 -15.37
CA THR A 460 -13.58 10.93 -16.57
C THR A 460 -14.65 10.51 -17.57
N LEU A 461 -15.14 11.47 -18.35
CA LEU A 461 -16.14 11.19 -19.39
C LEU A 461 -15.64 10.17 -20.40
N ARG A 462 -14.36 10.19 -20.73
CA ARG A 462 -13.70 9.18 -21.58
C ARG A 462 -13.85 7.78 -20.98
N ASN A 463 -13.54 7.62 -19.71
CA ASN A 463 -13.60 6.33 -19.02
C ASN A 463 -15.06 5.86 -18.82
N TRP A 464 -15.99 6.78 -18.57
CA TRP A 464 -17.40 6.46 -18.53
C TRP A 464 -17.91 5.91 -19.87
N ARG A 465 -17.53 6.53 -21.00
CA ARG A 465 -17.89 6.05 -22.34
C ARG A 465 -17.30 4.64 -22.60
N ALA A 466 -16.01 4.44 -22.26
CA ALA A 466 -15.39 3.13 -22.41
C ALA A 466 -16.07 2.07 -21.52
N LEU A 467 -16.48 2.41 -20.31
CA LEU A 467 -17.22 1.51 -19.42
C LEU A 467 -18.60 1.18 -19.98
N LYS A 468 -19.35 2.18 -20.51
CA LYS A 468 -20.64 1.97 -21.20
C LYS A 468 -20.51 0.98 -22.35
N GLU A 469 -19.46 1.11 -23.18
CA GLU A 469 -19.21 0.19 -24.31
C GLU A 469 -18.98 -1.25 -23.83
N LYS A 470 -18.18 -1.45 -22.77
CA LYS A 470 -17.92 -2.77 -22.20
C LYS A 470 -19.20 -3.40 -21.62
N VAL A 471 -20.01 -2.61 -20.93
CA VAL A 471 -21.31 -3.07 -20.42
C VAL A 471 -22.27 -3.40 -21.58
N PHE A 472 -22.35 -2.54 -22.59
CA PHE A 472 -23.19 -2.78 -23.77
C PHE A 472 -22.80 -4.08 -24.49
N ALA A 473 -21.50 -4.40 -24.52
CA ALA A 473 -20.96 -5.65 -25.10
C ALA A 473 -21.25 -6.90 -24.26
N GLY A 474 -21.65 -6.78 -22.99
CA GLY A 474 -22.07 -7.93 -22.17
C GLY A 474 -21.51 -8.00 -20.75
N ALA A 475 -20.75 -7.00 -20.30
CA ALA A 475 -20.27 -6.97 -18.92
C ALA A 475 -21.39 -6.60 -17.93
N THR A 476 -21.18 -6.94 -16.67
CA THR A 476 -22.03 -6.50 -15.54
C THR A 476 -21.44 -5.26 -14.89
N LEU A 477 -22.28 -4.28 -14.55
CA LEU A 477 -21.92 -3.08 -13.82
C LEU A 477 -22.74 -2.97 -12.55
N TYR A 478 -22.08 -2.80 -11.40
CA TYR A 478 -22.69 -2.25 -10.21
C TYR A 478 -22.32 -0.78 -10.10
N LEU A 479 -23.30 0.06 -9.83
CA LEU A 479 -23.18 1.50 -9.68
C LEU A 479 -23.90 1.94 -8.41
N SER A 480 -23.21 2.53 -7.43
CA SER A 480 -23.84 3.21 -6.32
C SER A 480 -23.65 4.73 -6.46
N LEU A 481 -24.76 5.46 -6.31
CA LEU A 481 -24.81 6.88 -6.63
C LEU A 481 -24.56 7.77 -5.40
N ASP A 482 -23.58 8.64 -5.50
CA ASP A 482 -23.48 9.86 -4.69
C ASP A 482 -23.89 11.05 -5.59
N ASP A 483 -23.41 12.25 -5.43
CA ASP A 483 -23.71 13.39 -6.30
C ASP A 483 -23.09 13.20 -7.72
N THR A 484 -23.72 12.39 -8.53
CA THR A 484 -23.21 11.87 -9.81
C THR A 484 -23.61 12.75 -10.99
N PHE A 485 -22.68 12.94 -11.95
CA PHE A 485 -22.88 13.64 -13.23
C PHE A 485 -22.44 12.74 -14.40
N LEU A 486 -23.07 11.58 -14.54
CA LEU A 486 -22.82 10.65 -15.64
C LEU A 486 -23.80 10.93 -16.78
N ASP A 487 -23.32 11.06 -18.01
CA ASP A 487 -24.19 11.19 -19.19
C ASP A 487 -24.90 9.87 -19.50
N ASP A 488 -26.06 9.96 -20.14
CA ASP A 488 -26.91 8.81 -20.51
C ASP A 488 -27.27 7.89 -19.32
N LEU A 489 -27.28 8.40 -18.08
CA LEU A 489 -27.58 7.57 -16.91
C LEU A 489 -28.95 6.90 -17.02
N GLU A 490 -29.96 7.61 -17.56
CA GLU A 490 -31.30 7.06 -17.76
C GLU A 490 -31.28 5.82 -18.67
N ALA A 491 -30.57 5.87 -19.78
CA ALA A 491 -30.45 4.75 -20.70
C ALA A 491 -29.67 3.59 -20.08
N VAL A 492 -28.59 3.90 -19.35
CA VAL A 492 -27.69 2.90 -18.74
C VAL A 492 -28.35 2.24 -17.53
N ALA A 493 -28.84 3.04 -16.59
CA ALA A 493 -29.43 2.56 -15.33
C ALA A 493 -30.93 2.22 -15.46
N GLY A 494 -31.60 2.69 -16.50
CA GLY A 494 -33.03 2.47 -16.72
C GLY A 494 -33.94 3.17 -15.72
N ILE A 495 -33.44 4.26 -15.11
CA ILE A 495 -34.14 5.06 -14.10
C ILE A 495 -34.01 6.54 -14.40
N GLU A 496 -34.98 7.31 -13.95
CA GLU A 496 -35.01 8.76 -14.03
C GLU A 496 -35.02 9.36 -12.60
N ILE A 497 -34.28 10.44 -12.40
CA ILE A 497 -34.37 11.22 -11.16
C ILE A 497 -35.58 12.14 -11.26
N ASP A 498 -36.63 11.85 -10.49
CA ASP A 498 -37.85 12.64 -10.48
C ASP A 498 -37.68 13.87 -9.60
N SER A 499 -37.05 13.74 -8.43
CA SER A 499 -36.78 14.88 -7.55
C SER A 499 -35.51 14.67 -6.71
N ARG A 500 -34.91 15.79 -6.29
CA ARG A 500 -33.76 15.81 -5.39
C ARG A 500 -33.82 16.97 -4.40
N VAL A 501 -33.75 16.65 -3.12
CA VAL A 501 -33.69 17.64 -2.02
C VAL A 501 -32.42 17.37 -1.21
N THR A 502 -31.62 18.42 -0.99
CA THR A 502 -30.41 18.32 -0.15
C THR A 502 -30.81 18.26 1.32
N MET A 503 -30.73 17.09 1.90
CA MET A 503 -30.99 16.82 3.32
C MET A 503 -30.43 15.46 3.70
N ASN A 504 -30.13 15.28 4.97
CA ASN A 504 -29.83 13.92 5.46
C ASN A 504 -31.08 13.05 5.32
N ASP A 505 -30.93 11.92 4.63
CA ASP A 505 -31.98 10.94 4.41
C ASP A 505 -31.52 9.59 4.95
N THR A 506 -32.31 9.00 5.83
CA THR A 506 -32.11 7.66 6.40
C THR A 506 -33.28 6.78 5.98
N MET A 507 -33.00 5.70 5.32
CA MET A 507 -33.98 4.85 4.66
C MET A 507 -33.91 3.43 5.19
N GLU A 508 -35.00 2.96 5.80
CA GLU A 508 -35.18 1.53 6.10
C GLU A 508 -35.65 0.83 4.83
N CYS A 509 -34.86 -0.12 4.35
CA CYS A 509 -35.04 -0.73 3.04
C CYS A 509 -35.15 -2.25 3.10
N SER A 510 -36.05 -2.80 2.30
CA SER A 510 -36.26 -4.23 2.12
C SER A 510 -35.63 -4.70 0.80
N PHE A 511 -34.65 -5.60 0.90
CA PHE A 511 -33.99 -6.29 -0.20
C PHE A 511 -34.46 -7.75 -0.29
N PRO A 512 -34.19 -8.47 -1.39
CA PRO A 512 -34.47 -9.90 -1.44
C PRO A 512 -33.77 -10.68 -0.31
N GLY A 513 -34.55 -11.15 0.66
CA GLY A 513 -34.06 -11.97 1.76
C GLY A 513 -33.36 -11.25 2.92
N PHE A 514 -33.35 -9.91 2.95
CA PHE A 514 -32.83 -9.13 4.11
C PHE A 514 -33.34 -7.69 4.14
N ARG A 515 -33.16 -7.06 5.31
CA ARG A 515 -33.47 -5.63 5.50
C ARG A 515 -32.20 -4.91 5.97
N MET A 516 -32.11 -3.63 5.65
CA MET A 516 -31.01 -2.77 6.13
C MET A 516 -31.40 -1.30 6.04
N THR A 517 -30.71 -0.50 6.87
CA THR A 517 -30.77 0.96 6.83
C THR A 517 -29.74 1.49 5.82
N LEU A 518 -30.15 2.34 4.91
CA LEU A 518 -29.29 3.10 4.01
C LEU A 518 -29.29 4.58 4.39
N GLY A 519 -28.22 5.32 4.04
CA GLY A 519 -28.10 6.74 4.30
C GLY A 519 -27.61 7.51 3.09
N SER A 520 -28.11 8.76 2.93
CA SER A 520 -27.69 9.69 1.89
C SER A 520 -27.61 11.12 2.41
N ASN A 521 -26.88 11.99 1.72
CA ASN A 521 -26.88 13.46 1.95
C ASN A 521 -27.95 14.18 1.14
N ALA A 522 -28.73 13.44 0.35
CA ALA A 522 -29.83 13.98 -0.40
C ALA A 522 -30.97 12.96 -0.44
N ARG A 523 -32.17 13.43 -0.20
CA ARG A 523 -33.38 12.68 -0.52
C ARG A 523 -33.60 12.75 -2.01
N ARG A 524 -33.67 11.61 -2.67
CA ARG A 524 -33.90 11.50 -4.11
C ARG A 524 -35.07 10.57 -4.35
N GLU A 525 -35.88 10.92 -5.32
CA GLU A 525 -36.96 10.07 -5.82
C GLU A 525 -36.59 9.63 -7.22
N PHE A 526 -36.68 8.32 -7.44
CA PHE A 526 -36.34 7.70 -8.71
C PHE A 526 -37.56 7.00 -9.28
N ARG A 527 -37.80 7.23 -10.56
CA ARG A 527 -38.79 6.50 -11.33
C ARG A 527 -38.10 5.46 -12.20
N ALA A 528 -38.53 4.20 -12.10
CA ALA A 528 -38.08 3.17 -13.01
C ALA A 528 -38.66 3.43 -14.41
N LEU A 529 -37.81 3.42 -15.43
CA LEU A 529 -38.20 3.53 -16.85
C LEU A 529 -38.20 2.13 -17.47
N THR A 530 -37.01 1.54 -17.63
CA THR A 530 -36.81 0.19 -18.15
C THR A 530 -36.27 -0.79 -17.10
N ALA A 531 -35.83 -0.23 -15.94
CA ALA A 531 -35.27 -1.04 -14.87
C ALA A 531 -36.33 -1.75 -14.04
N GLU A 532 -35.99 -2.94 -13.57
CA GLU A 532 -36.72 -3.65 -12.53
C GLU A 532 -36.31 -3.12 -11.14
N THR A 533 -37.25 -2.83 -10.28
CA THR A 533 -37.00 -2.44 -8.89
C THR A 533 -36.80 -3.69 -8.04
N LEU A 534 -35.59 -3.90 -7.55
CA LEU A 534 -35.21 -5.04 -6.70
C LEU A 534 -35.42 -4.79 -5.21
N ALA A 535 -35.32 -3.55 -4.76
CA ALA A 535 -35.53 -3.16 -3.35
C ALA A 535 -36.21 -1.83 -3.23
N LYS A 536 -36.98 -1.68 -2.15
CA LYS A 536 -37.74 -0.46 -1.81
C LYS A 536 -37.54 -0.07 -0.35
N CYS A 537 -37.63 1.22 -0.08
CA CYS A 537 -37.79 1.76 1.27
C CYS A 537 -39.19 1.49 1.81
N GLU A 538 -39.38 1.67 3.13
CA GLU A 538 -40.71 1.56 3.78
C GLU A 538 -41.70 2.60 3.27
N ASP A 539 -41.23 3.78 2.81
CA ASP A 539 -42.07 4.82 2.18
C ASP A 539 -42.41 4.51 0.71
N GLY A 540 -42.01 3.34 0.18
CA GLY A 540 -42.34 2.89 -1.17
C GLY A 540 -41.34 3.29 -2.25
N ARG A 541 -40.36 4.18 -1.97
CA ARG A 541 -39.34 4.59 -2.95
C ARG A 541 -38.44 3.42 -3.34
N GLY A 542 -38.17 3.28 -4.66
CA GLY A 542 -37.18 2.33 -5.16
C GLY A 542 -35.76 2.75 -4.79
N VAL A 543 -34.93 1.80 -4.36
CA VAL A 543 -33.54 2.08 -3.93
C VAL A 543 -32.50 1.21 -4.60
N PHE A 544 -32.89 0.06 -5.13
CA PHE A 544 -31.99 -0.83 -5.85
C PHE A 544 -32.67 -1.34 -7.10
N PHE A 545 -32.01 -1.16 -8.25
CA PHE A 545 -32.56 -1.41 -9.57
C PHE A 545 -31.67 -2.32 -10.39
N ARG A 546 -32.29 -3.09 -11.31
CA ARG A 546 -31.59 -3.89 -12.31
C ARG A 546 -32.08 -3.50 -13.70
N ASN A 547 -31.17 -3.11 -14.58
CA ASN A 547 -31.48 -2.78 -15.97
C ASN A 547 -30.67 -3.62 -16.94
N ARG A 548 -31.22 -3.85 -18.13
CA ARG A 548 -30.49 -4.41 -19.25
C ARG A 548 -29.99 -3.29 -20.15
N TYR A 549 -28.67 -3.23 -20.37
CA TYR A 549 -28.06 -2.26 -21.26
C TYR A 549 -27.25 -2.99 -22.35
N GLY A 550 -27.78 -3.01 -23.57
CA GLY A 550 -27.26 -3.87 -24.63
C GLY A 550 -27.31 -5.37 -24.25
N LYS A 551 -26.16 -6.02 -24.26
CA LYS A 551 -26.01 -7.42 -23.81
C LYS A 551 -25.72 -7.54 -22.32
N GLY A 552 -25.33 -6.44 -21.65
CA GLY A 552 -24.92 -6.42 -20.24
C GLY A 552 -26.06 -6.12 -19.28
N THR A 553 -25.70 -6.11 -18.00
CA THR A 553 -26.62 -5.86 -16.88
C THR A 553 -26.06 -4.77 -16.01
N VAL A 554 -26.90 -3.82 -15.60
CA VAL A 554 -26.56 -2.73 -14.68
C VAL A 554 -27.38 -2.87 -13.41
N TYR A 555 -26.70 -2.87 -12.28
CA TYR A 555 -27.30 -2.78 -10.95
C TYR A 555 -27.03 -1.41 -10.38
N THR A 556 -28.07 -0.66 -10.01
CA THR A 556 -27.94 0.70 -9.51
C THR A 556 -28.50 0.82 -8.10
N LEU A 557 -27.61 1.15 -7.15
CA LEU A 557 -28.00 1.56 -5.79
C LEU A 557 -28.00 3.08 -5.71
N VAL A 558 -29.12 3.68 -5.27
CA VAL A 558 -29.34 5.13 -5.36
C VAL A 558 -28.76 5.94 -4.21
N CYS A 559 -27.85 5.36 -3.46
CA CYS A 559 -27.17 6.03 -2.34
C CYS A 559 -25.70 5.60 -2.24
N PRO A 560 -24.82 6.43 -1.65
CA PRO A 560 -23.37 6.16 -1.54
C PRO A 560 -23.07 5.25 -0.34
N MET A 561 -23.47 3.98 -0.43
CA MET A 561 -23.35 3.01 0.66
C MET A 561 -21.91 2.88 1.18
N GLU A 562 -20.94 2.72 0.30
CA GLU A 562 -19.54 2.46 0.65
C GLU A 562 -18.90 3.65 1.36
N GLY A 563 -19.09 4.86 0.82
CA GLY A 563 -18.57 6.09 1.42
C GLY A 563 -19.20 6.42 2.76
N ARG A 564 -20.47 6.01 2.95
CA ARG A 564 -21.15 6.16 4.24
C ARG A 564 -20.69 5.16 5.28
N LEU A 565 -20.53 3.90 4.89
CA LEU A 565 -20.09 2.84 5.80
C LEU A 565 -18.72 3.12 6.39
N TYR A 566 -17.80 3.70 5.60
CA TYR A 566 -16.47 4.01 6.09
C TYR A 566 -16.46 4.90 7.33
N ARG A 567 -17.37 5.87 7.40
CA ARG A 567 -17.47 6.84 8.48
C ARG A 567 -18.32 6.37 9.66
N MET A 568 -18.93 5.20 9.55
CA MET A 568 -19.87 4.68 10.55
C MET A 568 -19.27 3.46 11.27
N ALA A 569 -18.76 3.68 12.47
CA ALA A 569 -18.28 2.63 13.36
C ALA A 569 -19.31 1.49 13.51
N GLY A 570 -18.83 0.25 13.56
CA GLY A 570 -19.66 -0.94 13.80
C GLY A 570 -20.62 -1.36 12.67
N LYS A 571 -20.71 -0.63 11.57
CA LYS A 571 -21.71 -0.88 10.51
C LYS A 571 -21.34 -2.02 9.54
N TYR A 572 -20.09 -2.49 9.53
CA TYR A 572 -19.70 -3.70 8.78
C TYR A 572 -20.26 -5.00 9.36
N VAL A 573 -20.93 -4.94 10.49
CA VAL A 573 -21.76 -6.02 11.03
C VAL A 573 -23.14 -6.10 10.37
N SER A 574 -23.46 -5.19 9.44
CA SER A 574 -24.73 -5.15 8.71
C SER A 574 -24.78 -6.15 7.55
N ASN A 575 -25.93 -6.18 6.87
CA ASN A 575 -26.16 -6.99 5.67
C ASN A 575 -25.66 -6.33 4.36
N ALA A 576 -24.91 -5.24 4.43
CA ALA A 576 -24.51 -4.43 3.27
C ALA A 576 -23.76 -5.26 2.19
N TYR A 577 -22.88 -6.16 2.61
CA TYR A 577 -22.17 -7.07 1.70
C TYR A 577 -23.08 -7.91 0.80
N ARG A 578 -24.31 -8.21 1.24
CA ARG A 578 -25.27 -9.04 0.48
C ARG A 578 -25.73 -8.34 -0.80
N ILE A 579 -25.64 -7.02 -0.89
CA ILE A 579 -25.88 -6.28 -2.12
C ILE A 579 -24.87 -6.72 -3.20
N TYR A 580 -23.59 -6.86 -2.83
CA TYR A 580 -22.57 -7.35 -3.76
C TYR A 580 -22.82 -8.81 -4.15
N SER A 581 -23.30 -9.65 -3.23
CA SER A 581 -23.67 -11.03 -3.54
C SER A 581 -24.85 -11.16 -4.52
N ILE A 582 -25.78 -10.18 -4.57
CA ILE A 582 -26.83 -10.11 -5.58
C ILE A 582 -26.25 -9.80 -6.97
N VAL A 583 -25.20 -8.96 -7.03
CA VAL A 583 -24.55 -8.56 -8.29
C VAL A 583 -23.68 -9.68 -8.86
N LEU A 584 -22.95 -10.37 -7.99
CA LEU A 584 -21.99 -11.40 -8.37
C LEU A 584 -21.91 -12.48 -7.28
N ASP A 585 -22.22 -13.71 -7.65
CA ASP A 585 -22.05 -14.90 -6.80
C ASP A 585 -21.19 -15.93 -7.54
N PRO A 586 -19.86 -15.85 -7.46
CA PRO A 586 -18.97 -16.75 -8.17
C PRO A 586 -18.96 -18.14 -7.52
N TRP A 587 -18.71 -19.16 -8.35
CA TRP A 587 -18.49 -20.51 -7.83
C TRP A 587 -17.27 -20.56 -6.90
N ARG A 588 -17.36 -21.35 -5.81
CA ARG A 588 -16.30 -21.51 -4.80
C ARG A 588 -16.11 -22.98 -4.42
N VAL A 589 -14.85 -23.36 -4.15
CA VAL A 589 -14.51 -24.69 -3.61
C VAL A 589 -15.05 -24.83 -2.19
N LEU A 590 -15.00 -23.75 -1.40
CA LEU A 590 -15.47 -23.76 -0.01
C LEU A 590 -16.20 -22.46 0.34
N ARG A 591 -17.34 -22.59 1.01
CA ARG A 591 -18.13 -21.47 1.53
C ARG A 591 -18.36 -21.63 3.03
N THR A 592 -18.03 -20.61 3.79
CA THR A 592 -18.27 -20.58 5.24
C THR A 592 -19.68 -20.09 5.58
N HIS A 593 -20.35 -19.41 4.67
CA HIS A 593 -21.63 -18.70 4.89
C HIS A 593 -21.60 -17.71 6.06
N SER A 594 -20.42 -17.32 6.46
CA SER A 594 -20.17 -16.35 7.52
C SER A 594 -19.71 -15.02 6.94
N ARG A 595 -20.23 -13.93 7.46
CA ARG A 595 -19.82 -12.57 7.12
C ARG A 595 -18.36 -12.28 7.49
N ASP A 596 -17.90 -12.83 8.62
CA ASP A 596 -16.61 -12.48 9.22
C ASP A 596 -15.54 -13.58 9.06
N VAL A 597 -15.95 -14.80 8.66
CA VAL A 597 -15.04 -15.91 8.35
C VAL A 597 -14.92 -16.07 6.85
N ILE A 598 -13.83 -15.54 6.31
CA ILE A 598 -13.63 -15.36 4.87
C ILE A 598 -12.74 -16.47 4.34
N ALA A 599 -13.16 -17.10 3.24
CA ALA A 599 -12.39 -18.11 2.52
C ALA A 599 -11.89 -17.55 1.18
N THR A 600 -10.60 -17.70 0.90
CA THR A 600 -9.98 -17.32 -0.37
C THR A 600 -9.26 -18.54 -0.98
N GLU A 601 -9.48 -18.78 -2.26
CA GLU A 601 -8.91 -19.93 -2.98
C GLU A 601 -7.65 -19.55 -3.75
N HIS A 602 -6.63 -20.36 -3.62
CA HIS A 602 -5.32 -20.27 -4.28
C HIS A 602 -5.05 -21.57 -5.02
N CYS A 603 -5.33 -21.59 -6.32
CA CYS A 603 -5.35 -22.82 -7.09
C CYS A 603 -3.99 -23.15 -7.71
N PHE A 604 -3.45 -24.32 -7.40
CA PHE A 604 -2.17 -24.84 -7.93
C PHE A 604 -2.31 -25.46 -9.33
N GLY A 605 -3.54 -25.58 -9.85
CA GLY A 605 -3.83 -26.36 -11.05
C GLY A 605 -4.08 -27.83 -10.75
N GLY A 606 -4.40 -28.64 -11.79
CA GLY A 606 -4.60 -30.08 -11.63
C GLY A 606 -5.70 -30.48 -10.63
N GLY A 607 -6.68 -29.62 -10.38
CA GLY A 607 -7.75 -29.89 -9.40
C GLY A 607 -7.30 -29.74 -7.94
N LYS A 608 -6.23 -28.99 -7.66
CA LYS A 608 -5.72 -28.73 -6.31
C LYS A 608 -5.81 -27.25 -5.98
N CYS A 609 -6.35 -26.90 -4.80
CA CYS A 609 -6.41 -25.55 -4.28
C CYS A 609 -6.04 -25.51 -2.80
N GLY A 610 -5.30 -24.48 -2.39
CA GLY A 610 -5.22 -24.06 -1.01
C GLY A 610 -6.36 -23.07 -0.73
N VAL A 611 -7.14 -23.30 0.30
CA VAL A 611 -8.18 -22.36 0.74
C VAL A 611 -7.71 -21.74 2.06
N VAL A 612 -7.34 -20.46 2.00
CA VAL A 612 -7.02 -19.67 3.21
C VAL A 612 -8.34 -19.25 3.83
N VAL A 613 -8.58 -19.63 5.07
CA VAL A 613 -9.78 -19.26 5.82
C VAL A 613 -9.38 -18.44 7.04
N VAL A 614 -9.91 -17.20 7.13
CA VAL A 614 -9.56 -16.25 8.18
C VAL A 614 -10.81 -15.80 8.92
N ASN A 615 -10.80 -15.96 10.24
CA ASN A 615 -11.82 -15.37 11.11
C ASN A 615 -11.43 -13.93 11.47
N ASN A 616 -12.06 -12.96 10.83
CA ASN A 616 -11.80 -11.52 10.99
C ASN A 616 -12.66 -10.89 12.13
N SER A 617 -13.20 -11.72 13.01
CA SER A 617 -13.95 -11.32 14.19
C SER A 617 -13.15 -11.65 15.46
N PRO A 618 -13.27 -10.87 16.55
CA PRO A 618 -12.77 -11.27 17.87
C PRO A 618 -13.50 -12.47 18.45
N GLU A 619 -14.69 -12.81 17.93
CA GLU A 619 -15.49 -13.93 18.41
C GLU A 619 -15.09 -15.25 17.75
N PRO A 620 -15.13 -16.38 18.48
CA PRO A 620 -14.84 -17.68 17.90
C PRO A 620 -15.91 -18.12 16.89
N TYR A 621 -15.48 -18.90 15.93
CA TYR A 621 -16.34 -19.54 14.93
C TYR A 621 -16.30 -21.07 15.08
N SER A 622 -17.45 -21.71 14.98
CA SER A 622 -17.59 -23.16 14.88
C SER A 622 -18.71 -23.48 13.90
N GLY A 623 -18.39 -24.15 12.80
CA GLY A 623 -19.35 -24.43 11.74
C GLY A 623 -18.91 -25.55 10.81
N THR A 624 -19.82 -25.96 9.91
CA THR A 624 -19.56 -26.93 8.84
C THR A 624 -19.61 -26.18 7.51
N PRO A 625 -18.44 -25.76 6.95
CA PRO A 625 -18.41 -25.10 5.66
C PRO A 625 -18.91 -26.01 4.55
N GLU A 626 -19.57 -25.41 3.56
CA GLU A 626 -20.00 -26.10 2.35
C GLU A 626 -18.81 -26.31 1.42
N LEU A 627 -18.51 -27.55 1.07
CA LEU A 627 -17.56 -27.92 0.03
C LEU A 627 -18.31 -28.17 -1.29
N ALA A 628 -17.74 -27.69 -2.38
CA ALA A 628 -18.28 -27.98 -3.71
C ALA A 628 -18.27 -29.49 -4.01
N ALA A 629 -19.28 -29.96 -4.76
CA ALA A 629 -19.41 -31.37 -5.10
C ALA A 629 -18.13 -31.94 -5.76
N GLY A 630 -17.67 -33.10 -5.26
CA GLY A 630 -16.43 -33.73 -5.70
C GLY A 630 -15.14 -33.08 -5.21
N TRP A 631 -15.19 -32.21 -4.22
CA TRP A 631 -14.01 -31.67 -3.55
C TRP A 631 -13.90 -32.17 -2.10
N ARG A 632 -12.68 -32.38 -1.65
CA ARG A 632 -12.39 -32.78 -0.26
C ARG A 632 -11.19 -32.03 0.31
N VAL A 633 -11.17 -31.84 1.61
CA VAL A 633 -9.99 -31.35 2.35
C VAL A 633 -9.06 -32.54 2.59
N VAL A 634 -7.82 -32.42 2.17
CA VAL A 634 -6.79 -33.46 2.30
C VAL A 634 -5.75 -33.14 3.36
N ASN A 635 -5.59 -31.88 3.71
CA ASN A 635 -4.72 -31.44 4.80
C ASN A 635 -5.17 -30.08 5.33
N ALA A 636 -4.88 -29.81 6.61
CA ALA A 636 -5.16 -28.56 7.29
C ALA A 636 -3.91 -28.07 7.99
N LEU A 637 -3.49 -26.86 7.70
CA LEU A 637 -2.26 -26.25 8.20
C LEU A 637 -2.59 -24.90 8.87
N THR A 638 -2.01 -24.66 10.02
CA THR A 638 -2.20 -23.40 10.76
C THR A 638 -0.93 -23.00 11.48
N ASP A 639 -0.80 -21.74 11.83
CA ASP A 639 0.25 -21.19 12.68
C ASP A 639 0.08 -21.58 14.17
N ASP A 640 -1.17 -21.86 14.58
CA ASP A 640 -1.50 -22.18 15.98
C ASP A 640 -2.64 -23.21 16.05
N SER A 641 -2.30 -24.47 16.29
CA SER A 641 -3.27 -25.59 16.38
C SER A 641 -4.25 -25.50 17.57
N GLU A 642 -3.97 -24.67 18.57
CA GLU A 642 -4.92 -24.40 19.65
C GLU A 642 -6.00 -23.39 19.23
N LYS A 643 -5.74 -22.63 18.18
CA LYS A 643 -6.61 -21.56 17.69
C LYS A 643 -7.40 -21.90 16.44
N ALA A 644 -6.95 -22.88 15.68
CA ALA A 644 -7.62 -23.27 14.44
C ALA A 644 -7.55 -24.78 14.22
N LYS A 645 -8.69 -25.39 13.87
CA LYS A 645 -8.79 -26.83 13.70
C LYS A 645 -9.82 -27.18 12.62
N TRP A 646 -9.47 -28.17 11.81
CA TRP A 646 -10.39 -28.86 10.91
C TRP A 646 -10.49 -30.33 11.31
N SER A 647 -11.68 -30.85 11.54
CA SER A 647 -11.92 -32.27 11.82
C SER A 647 -13.32 -32.67 11.38
N ASP A 648 -13.42 -33.79 10.67
CA ASP A 648 -14.70 -34.41 10.26
C ASP A 648 -15.68 -33.43 9.57
N GLY A 649 -15.14 -32.56 8.69
CA GLY A 649 -15.93 -31.55 7.99
C GLY A 649 -16.28 -30.31 8.83
N LYS A 650 -15.89 -30.27 10.09
CA LYS A 650 -16.11 -29.15 11.01
C LYS A 650 -14.91 -28.24 11.07
N LEU A 651 -15.12 -26.94 10.97
CA LEU A 651 -14.13 -25.90 11.13
C LEU A 651 -14.33 -25.17 12.44
N GLU A 652 -13.29 -25.11 13.27
CA GLU A 652 -13.24 -24.36 14.51
C GLU A 652 -12.10 -23.34 14.42
N LEU A 653 -12.42 -22.05 14.61
CA LEU A 653 -11.48 -20.94 14.60
C LEU A 653 -11.70 -20.08 15.84
N ALA A 654 -10.66 -19.86 16.61
CA ALA A 654 -10.68 -18.80 17.62
C ALA A 654 -10.87 -17.43 16.96
N GLY A 655 -11.22 -16.41 17.73
CA GLY A 655 -11.25 -15.05 17.22
C GLY A 655 -9.88 -14.62 16.67
N ASN A 656 -9.88 -13.90 15.58
CA ASN A 656 -8.66 -13.38 14.92
C ASN A 656 -7.62 -14.47 14.61
N SER A 657 -8.03 -15.58 14.02
CA SER A 657 -7.16 -16.69 13.65
C SER A 657 -7.42 -17.15 12.20
N GLY A 658 -6.50 -17.93 11.64
CA GLY A 658 -6.58 -18.43 10.29
C GLY A 658 -6.12 -19.89 10.15
N ILE A 659 -6.49 -20.50 9.04
CA ILE A 659 -6.11 -21.84 8.63
C ILE A 659 -5.99 -21.95 7.12
N LEU A 660 -5.06 -22.75 6.65
CA LEU A 660 -4.96 -23.16 5.26
C LEU A 660 -5.49 -24.57 5.09
N LEU A 661 -6.56 -24.72 4.34
CA LEU A 661 -7.13 -26.01 3.96
C LEU A 661 -6.62 -26.40 2.57
N MET A 662 -5.84 -27.46 2.48
CA MET A 662 -5.44 -28.03 1.20
C MET A 662 -6.58 -28.89 0.69
N THR A 663 -7.11 -28.57 -0.50
CA THR A 663 -8.25 -29.24 -1.09
C THR A 663 -7.86 -29.85 -2.44
N GLU A 664 -8.49 -30.97 -2.78
CA GLU A 664 -8.36 -31.60 -4.09
C GLU A 664 -9.71 -32.07 -4.63
N LYS A 665 -9.83 -32.06 -5.94
CA LYS A 665 -10.99 -32.59 -6.64
C LYS A 665 -10.86 -34.12 -6.76
N GLU A 666 -11.96 -34.86 -6.50
CA GLU A 666 -12.00 -36.30 -6.68
C GLU A 666 -11.64 -36.69 -8.13
N GLY A 667 -10.77 -37.68 -8.28
CA GLY A 667 -10.26 -38.09 -9.59
C GLY A 667 -9.17 -37.19 -10.19
N ALA A 668 -8.69 -36.18 -9.48
CA ALA A 668 -7.48 -35.47 -9.89
C ALA A 668 -6.28 -36.45 -9.85
N SER A 669 -5.58 -36.60 -10.95
CA SER A 669 -4.39 -37.47 -11.03
C SER A 669 -3.32 -37.02 -10.04
N LYS A 670 -2.69 -38.03 -9.39
CA LYS A 670 -1.55 -37.82 -8.48
C LYS A 670 -0.37 -37.18 -9.18
#